data_675ae1f28ee4eaef905425a8a06e7677
#
_entry.id   675ae1f28ee4eaef905425a8a06e7677
#
_cell.length_a   1.000
_cell.length_b   1.000
_cell.length_c   1.000
_cell.angle_alpha   90.00
_cell.angle_beta   90.00
_cell.angle_gamma   90.00
#
_symmetry.space_group_name_H-M   'P 1'
#
loop_
_entity.id
_entity.type
_entity.pdbx_description
1 polymer ?
#
loop_
_entity_poly.entity_id
_entity_poly.type
_entity_poly.pdbx_seq_one_letter_code
_entity_poly.pdbx_strand_id
1 'polypeptide(L)'
;MIEGVCSSEKRKEHRKGYTMADLKYLNRLSRDYPNIKAASAEIINLKAILALPKGTEYFLSDLHGEHEAFIHMLKSASGTIKMKIDEHFEHVLSERERDELAALVYNAEAEIARKKKTEKDFDGWCKVSIYRLITICQSVSTKYTRYRVRQRLPKYIDYSIDELLHADDEANKAYYYSEIINSIVETGIAEDFIIELTEAISRLATDKLHIIGDIFDRGAHPDSIMDFLLDFHDIDFQWGNHDIVWMGAAAGNWPSIANLLRMNISYNNFDMLEVGYGINLRPLATFAEKAYADDPCEYFKPHMLDYNKFDQVPEDLAAKMHKAIAIIQFKVEGQRIMAHPEYKLEKRLLLDKINLEEGTVEVEGVKWPMRDTNLPTFDPNNPYELTQEEEEVMRSLAASFLNSEKLQTHIKFLFSHGALYTKVNGNLLYHGCIPMTEDGEFQEVELNGGKHKGKALMDFLDDQVRKAYYSNKSEEERDYDSDLMWYLWLGGDSPLFGKAKMTTFERLFIADKSTHKEFTRPYYKLIKERATCERILIEFGLDPSRSKILNGHVPVKIKDGESPIKGGGLLYVIDGGISKAYQKQTGIAGYTFIFNSRFMAFAEHKPYQPIDDEGNQVFNSPVMKIVDTMPERLLILDTDQGAILAEKVDDLKDLIKAFKSGEIKEIY
;
A
#
# COMPACT_ATOMS: atom_id res chain seq x y z
N MET A 1 -20.94 -14.29 -53.40
CA MET A 1 -22.35 -14.53 -52.94
C MET A 1 -22.31 -15.21 -51.60
N ILE A 2 -22.01 -14.49 -50.53
CA ILE A 2 -22.32 -14.81 -49.13
C ILE A 2 -22.31 -13.45 -48.37
N GLU A 3 -23.29 -12.65 -48.67
CA GLU A 3 -23.72 -11.51 -47.88
C GLU A 3 -25.22 -11.66 -47.71
N GLY A 4 -25.72 -11.70 -46.47
CA GLY A 4 -27.15 -11.52 -46.24
C GLY A 4 -27.89 -12.58 -45.44
N VAL A 5 -27.42 -12.99 -44.25
CA VAL A 5 -28.30 -13.72 -43.29
C VAL A 5 -28.04 -13.34 -41.82
N CYS A 6 -27.41 -12.23 -41.49
CA CYS A 6 -27.15 -11.84 -40.11
C CYS A 6 -27.79 -10.50 -39.66
N SER A 7 -28.82 -10.03 -40.35
CA SER A 7 -29.45 -8.74 -40.05
C SER A 7 -30.96 -8.79 -39.66
N SER A 8 -31.59 -9.96 -39.61
CA SER A 8 -33.03 -10.05 -39.35
C SER A 8 -33.41 -10.52 -37.92
N GLU A 9 -32.48 -11.11 -37.15
CA GLU A 9 -32.80 -11.54 -35.79
C GLU A 9 -32.52 -10.48 -34.70
N LYS A 10 -31.64 -9.51 -34.92
CA LYS A 10 -31.38 -8.41 -33.98
C LYS A 10 -32.42 -7.27 -33.98
N ARG A 11 -33.46 -7.32 -34.82
CA ARG A 11 -34.50 -6.29 -34.92
C ARG A 11 -35.84 -6.67 -34.26
N LYS A 12 -35.93 -7.81 -33.58
CA LYS A 12 -37.18 -8.25 -32.91
C LYS A 12 -37.19 -8.20 -31.38
N GLU A 13 -36.14 -7.75 -30.72
CA GLU A 13 -36.07 -7.68 -29.24
C GLU A 13 -36.49 -6.31 -28.64
N HIS A 14 -36.94 -5.34 -29.39
CA HIS A 14 -37.26 -4.01 -28.91
C HIS A 14 -38.77 -3.76 -28.65
N ARG A 15 -39.47 -4.71 -28.00
CA ARG A 15 -40.79 -4.51 -27.39
C ARG A 15 -40.96 -5.32 -26.10
N LYS A 16 -40.01 -5.35 -25.20
CA LYS A 16 -40.24 -5.65 -23.81
C LYS A 16 -40.33 -4.32 -23.06
N GLY A 17 -41.50 -3.97 -22.53
CA GLY A 17 -41.65 -2.83 -21.64
C GLY A 17 -40.76 -3.00 -20.41
N TYR A 18 -40.42 -1.91 -19.77
CA TYR A 18 -39.58 -1.93 -18.54
C TYR A 18 -40.22 -2.82 -17.46
N THR A 19 -39.42 -3.57 -16.72
CA THR A 19 -39.86 -4.30 -15.55
C THR A 19 -40.20 -3.31 -14.42
N MET A 20 -40.95 -3.75 -13.40
CA MET A 20 -41.21 -2.93 -12.20
C MET A 20 -39.88 -2.51 -11.49
N ALA A 21 -38.84 -3.33 -11.55
CA ALA A 21 -37.51 -3.01 -11.00
C ALA A 21 -36.85 -1.90 -11.80
N ASP A 22 -36.86 -1.99 -13.13
CA ASP A 22 -36.28 -0.97 -14.02
C ASP A 22 -37.00 0.38 -13.83
N LEU A 23 -38.32 0.42 -13.78
CA LEU A 23 -39.06 1.64 -13.52
C LEU A 23 -38.79 2.25 -12.14
N LYS A 24 -38.60 1.41 -11.12
CA LYS A 24 -38.20 1.88 -9.78
C LYS A 24 -36.84 2.51 -9.77
N TYR A 25 -35.88 1.92 -10.49
CA TYR A 25 -34.53 2.45 -10.66
C TYR A 25 -34.54 3.76 -11.45
N LEU A 26 -35.16 3.78 -12.62
CA LEU A 26 -35.28 4.98 -13.45
C LEU A 26 -36.04 6.13 -12.75
N ASN A 27 -37.02 5.83 -11.90
CA ASN A 27 -37.71 6.83 -11.05
C ASN A 27 -36.75 7.41 -9.96
N ARG A 28 -35.74 6.66 -9.49
CA ARG A 28 -34.73 7.21 -8.60
C ARG A 28 -33.75 8.10 -9.37
N LEU A 29 -33.31 7.62 -10.53
CA LEU A 29 -32.39 8.35 -11.41
C LEU A 29 -33.03 9.67 -11.90
N SER A 30 -34.34 9.70 -12.12
CA SER A 30 -35.05 10.93 -12.53
C SER A 30 -35.08 12.04 -11.48
N ARG A 31 -34.74 11.75 -10.22
CA ARG A 31 -34.60 12.79 -9.18
C ARG A 31 -33.32 13.61 -9.38
N ASP A 32 -32.26 12.96 -9.85
CA ASP A 32 -30.99 13.62 -10.13
C ASP A 32 -30.97 14.25 -11.53
N TYR A 33 -31.70 13.62 -12.48
CA TYR A 33 -31.86 14.07 -13.86
C TYR A 33 -33.33 14.25 -14.23
N PRO A 34 -33.97 15.37 -13.80
CA PRO A 34 -35.40 15.50 -13.77
C PRO A 34 -36.09 15.62 -15.14
N ASN A 35 -35.32 15.85 -16.21
CA ASN A 35 -35.82 15.99 -17.56
C ASN A 35 -34.83 15.58 -18.63
N ILE A 36 -35.29 15.50 -19.89
CA ILE A 36 -34.44 15.10 -21.03
C ILE A 36 -33.22 16.01 -21.18
N LYS A 37 -33.33 17.31 -20.90
CA LYS A 37 -32.18 18.23 -21.03
C LYS A 37 -31.09 17.92 -20.02
N ALA A 38 -31.44 17.69 -18.75
CA ALA A 38 -30.52 17.33 -17.70
C ALA A 38 -29.82 15.99 -18.00
N ALA A 39 -30.59 14.96 -18.36
CA ALA A 39 -30.03 13.65 -18.73
C ALA A 39 -29.13 13.74 -19.97
N SER A 40 -29.51 14.53 -20.99
CA SER A 40 -28.70 14.71 -22.19
C SER A 40 -27.41 15.47 -21.92
N ALA A 41 -27.43 16.49 -21.05
CA ALA A 41 -26.23 17.22 -20.65
C ALA A 41 -25.21 16.31 -19.96
N GLU A 42 -25.69 15.44 -19.07
CA GLU A 42 -24.82 14.48 -18.39
C GLU A 42 -24.28 13.42 -19.37
N ILE A 43 -25.08 12.91 -20.31
CA ILE A 43 -24.59 12.00 -21.36
C ILE A 43 -23.46 12.65 -22.18
N ILE A 44 -23.59 13.93 -22.53
CA ILE A 44 -22.55 14.66 -23.26
C ILE A 44 -21.27 14.76 -22.42
N ASN A 45 -21.42 15.12 -21.15
CA ASN A 45 -20.31 15.21 -20.20
C ASN A 45 -19.58 13.86 -20.04
N LEU A 46 -20.33 12.78 -19.76
CA LEU A 46 -19.78 11.44 -19.57
C LEU A 46 -19.07 10.92 -20.81
N LYS A 47 -19.66 11.11 -22.00
CA LYS A 47 -19.02 10.72 -23.27
C LYS A 47 -17.74 11.50 -23.54
N ALA A 48 -17.69 12.77 -23.18
CA ALA A 48 -16.47 13.56 -23.30
C ALA A 48 -15.37 13.04 -22.32
N ILE A 49 -15.75 12.69 -21.08
CA ILE A 49 -14.85 12.09 -20.11
C ILE A 49 -14.30 10.74 -20.62
N LEU A 50 -15.16 9.87 -21.16
CA LEU A 50 -14.76 8.57 -21.70
C LEU A 50 -13.73 8.67 -22.84
N ALA A 51 -13.68 9.79 -23.56
CA ALA A 51 -12.72 10.06 -24.62
C ALA A 51 -11.38 10.64 -24.15
N LEU A 52 -11.25 10.97 -22.84
CA LEU A 52 -9.99 11.42 -22.29
C LEU A 52 -8.99 10.26 -22.16
N PRO A 53 -7.67 10.54 -22.16
CA PRO A 53 -6.67 9.52 -21.88
C PRO A 53 -6.83 8.90 -20.52
N LYS A 54 -6.52 7.61 -20.39
CA LYS A 54 -6.39 6.93 -19.09
C LYS A 54 -5.41 7.69 -18.19
N GLY A 55 -5.76 7.87 -16.94
CA GLY A 55 -4.90 8.45 -15.92
C GLY A 55 -3.65 7.59 -15.64
N THR A 56 -2.71 8.14 -14.88
CA THR A 56 -1.48 7.44 -14.49
C THR A 56 -1.67 6.77 -13.14
N GLU A 57 -1.54 5.46 -13.11
CA GLU A 57 -1.56 4.64 -11.91
C GLU A 57 -0.15 4.33 -11.43
N TYR A 58 0.07 4.42 -10.14
CA TYR A 58 1.33 4.10 -9.48
C TYR A 58 1.11 2.93 -8.52
N PHE A 59 2.03 1.97 -8.57
CA PHE A 59 2.00 0.77 -7.74
C PHE A 59 3.28 0.72 -6.92
N LEU A 60 3.13 0.65 -5.60
CA LEU A 60 4.21 0.48 -4.64
C LEU A 60 3.90 -0.70 -3.73
N SER A 61 4.93 -1.31 -3.15
CA SER A 61 4.78 -2.34 -2.13
C SER A 61 5.87 -2.22 -1.08
N ASP A 62 5.68 -2.92 0.05
CA ASP A 62 6.70 -3.12 1.07
C ASP A 62 7.32 -1.80 1.58
N LEU A 63 6.44 -0.82 1.90
CA LEU A 63 6.84 0.52 2.36
C LEU A 63 7.54 0.49 3.72
N HIS A 64 7.13 -0.44 4.58
CA HIS A 64 7.76 -0.73 5.86
C HIS A 64 8.15 0.50 6.68
N GLY A 65 7.24 1.45 6.84
CA GLY A 65 7.45 2.64 7.67
C GLY A 65 8.52 3.63 7.17
N GLU A 66 9.02 3.48 5.95
CA GLU A 66 10.02 4.38 5.35
C GLU A 66 9.38 5.65 4.77
N HIS A 67 8.80 6.46 5.65
CA HIS A 67 7.99 7.63 5.30
C HIS A 67 8.72 8.64 4.38
N GLU A 68 9.96 9.02 4.71
CA GLU A 68 10.70 10.02 3.93
C GLU A 68 10.93 9.58 2.47
N ALA A 69 11.33 8.31 2.29
CA ALA A 69 11.53 7.74 0.96
C ALA A 69 10.21 7.66 0.18
N PHE A 70 9.13 7.22 0.85
CA PHE A 70 7.80 7.13 0.25
C PHE A 70 7.29 8.50 -0.22
N ILE A 71 7.36 9.53 0.63
CA ILE A 71 6.93 10.90 0.26
C ILE A 71 7.75 11.45 -0.90
N HIS A 72 9.08 11.20 -0.92
CA HIS A 72 9.92 11.60 -2.04
C HIS A 72 9.52 10.91 -3.35
N MET A 73 9.20 9.61 -3.32
CA MET A 73 8.72 8.87 -4.50
C MET A 73 7.42 9.47 -5.04
N LEU A 74 6.48 9.84 -4.17
CA LEU A 74 5.22 10.44 -4.57
C LEU A 74 5.38 11.88 -5.07
N LYS A 75 6.12 12.72 -4.36
CA LYS A 75 6.36 14.13 -4.76
C LYS A 75 7.08 14.23 -6.11
N SER A 76 7.99 13.32 -6.39
CA SER A 76 8.66 13.22 -7.69
C SER A 76 7.80 12.54 -8.77
N ALA A 77 6.63 12.01 -8.40
CA ALA A 77 5.85 11.09 -9.22
C ALA A 77 6.77 10.04 -9.88
N SER A 78 7.67 9.46 -9.06
CA SER A 78 8.66 8.47 -9.46
C SER A 78 9.41 8.83 -10.75
N GLY A 79 9.79 10.10 -10.88
CA GLY A 79 10.56 10.64 -12.01
C GLY A 79 9.70 11.15 -13.19
N THR A 80 8.39 10.95 -13.19
CA THR A 80 7.51 11.45 -14.26
C THR A 80 7.54 12.98 -14.36
N ILE A 81 7.63 13.68 -13.24
CA ILE A 81 7.71 15.15 -13.22
C ILE A 81 9.02 15.63 -13.89
N LYS A 82 10.16 14.99 -13.60
CA LYS A 82 11.43 15.32 -14.26
C LYS A 82 11.36 15.09 -15.77
N MET A 83 10.76 13.98 -16.22
CA MET A 83 10.51 13.75 -17.64
C MET A 83 9.68 14.87 -18.27
N LYS A 84 8.66 15.37 -17.59
CA LYS A 84 7.84 16.51 -18.08
C LYS A 84 8.63 17.81 -18.12
N ILE A 85 9.47 18.07 -17.14
CA ILE A 85 10.37 19.21 -17.13
C ILE A 85 11.33 19.15 -18.31
N ASP A 86 11.95 18.00 -18.56
CA ASP A 86 12.85 17.81 -19.69
C ASP A 86 12.10 17.98 -21.02
N GLU A 87 10.91 17.37 -21.18
CA GLU A 87 10.09 17.49 -22.39
C GLU A 87 9.77 18.96 -22.75
N HIS A 88 9.48 19.81 -21.74
CA HIS A 88 9.10 21.21 -21.98
C HIS A 88 10.28 22.17 -22.06
N PHE A 89 11.37 21.89 -21.35
CA PHE A 89 12.43 22.86 -21.14
C PHE A 89 13.82 22.44 -21.67
N GLU A 90 13.96 21.27 -22.34
CA GLU A 90 15.24 20.79 -22.88
C GLU A 90 15.97 21.81 -23.73
N HIS A 91 15.23 22.58 -24.54
CA HIS A 91 15.79 23.57 -25.46
C HIS A 91 15.89 24.99 -24.87
N VAL A 92 15.40 25.21 -23.64
CA VAL A 92 15.31 26.53 -23.01
C VAL A 92 16.19 26.65 -21.77
N LEU A 93 16.27 25.56 -20.99
CA LEU A 93 17.00 25.49 -19.74
C LEU A 93 18.17 24.51 -19.82
N SER A 94 19.28 24.85 -19.17
CA SER A 94 20.36 23.91 -18.94
C SER A 94 19.90 22.71 -18.10
N GLU A 95 20.60 21.57 -18.15
CA GLU A 95 20.33 20.40 -17.34
C GLU A 95 20.25 20.76 -15.86
N ARG A 96 21.21 21.55 -15.37
CA ARG A 96 21.24 22.02 -13.98
C ARG A 96 19.98 22.81 -13.60
N GLU A 97 19.50 23.73 -14.45
CA GLU A 97 18.28 24.48 -14.15
C GLU A 97 17.04 23.59 -14.15
N ARG A 98 16.99 22.58 -15.01
CA ARG A 98 15.92 21.58 -15.00
C ARG A 98 15.95 20.71 -13.76
N ASP A 99 17.13 20.37 -13.26
CA ASP A 99 17.31 19.65 -11.99
C ASP A 99 16.88 20.52 -10.79
N GLU A 100 17.26 21.79 -10.78
CA GLU A 100 16.83 22.74 -9.75
C GLU A 100 15.29 22.94 -9.77
N LEU A 101 14.66 22.97 -10.96
CA LEU A 101 13.19 23.04 -11.07
C LEU A 101 12.53 21.74 -10.58
N ALA A 102 13.10 20.57 -10.87
CA ALA A 102 12.62 19.30 -10.34
C ALA A 102 12.74 19.27 -8.80
N ALA A 103 13.87 19.72 -8.27
CA ALA A 103 14.10 19.87 -6.84
C ALA A 103 13.06 20.74 -6.16
N LEU A 104 12.72 21.86 -6.78
CA LEU A 104 11.68 22.74 -6.27
C LEU A 104 10.32 22.04 -6.16
N VAL A 105 9.96 21.15 -7.11
CA VAL A 105 8.74 20.36 -7.00
C VAL A 105 8.85 19.29 -5.92
N TYR A 106 10.01 18.67 -5.75
CA TYR A 106 10.20 17.55 -4.80
C TYR A 106 10.30 18.01 -3.36
N ASN A 107 10.88 19.19 -3.11
CA ASN A 107 11.09 19.73 -1.78
C ASN A 107 11.04 21.27 -1.80
N ALA A 108 9.85 21.82 -2.02
CA ALA A 108 9.65 23.26 -2.20
C ALA A 108 10.19 24.09 -1.03
N GLU A 109 9.89 23.70 0.21
CA GLU A 109 10.29 24.45 1.42
C GLU A 109 11.81 24.59 1.53
N ALA A 110 12.56 23.48 1.33
CA ALA A 110 14.01 23.50 1.42
C ALA A 110 14.64 24.31 0.27
N GLU A 111 14.12 24.16 -0.97
CA GLU A 111 14.60 24.91 -2.11
C GLU A 111 14.33 26.43 -1.99
N ILE A 112 13.14 26.80 -1.55
CA ILE A 112 12.80 28.21 -1.26
C ILE A 112 13.75 28.77 -0.19
N ALA A 113 13.95 28.07 0.93
CA ALA A 113 14.84 28.50 1.99
C ALA A 113 16.30 28.65 1.52
N ARG A 114 16.77 27.76 0.63
CA ARG A 114 18.09 27.84 -0.01
C ARG A 114 18.19 29.05 -0.92
N LYS A 115 17.23 29.22 -1.82
CA LYS A 115 17.19 30.30 -2.80
C LYS A 115 17.07 31.69 -2.13
N LYS A 116 16.30 31.79 -1.07
CA LYS A 116 16.18 33.02 -0.26
C LYS A 116 17.53 33.49 0.31
N LYS A 117 18.48 32.57 0.53
CA LYS A 117 19.84 32.92 1.00
C LYS A 117 20.82 33.21 -0.14
N THR A 118 20.60 32.68 -1.33
CA THR A 118 21.57 32.69 -2.42
C THR A 118 21.21 33.62 -3.58
N GLU A 119 19.90 33.84 -3.81
CA GLU A 119 19.44 34.69 -4.90
C GLU A 119 19.47 36.18 -4.50
N LYS A 120 20.03 37.01 -5.38
CA LYS A 120 20.08 38.49 -5.17
C LYS A 120 18.72 39.16 -5.43
N ASP A 121 17.94 38.62 -6.37
CA ASP A 121 16.59 39.03 -6.71
C ASP A 121 15.64 37.87 -6.46
N PHE A 122 15.25 37.69 -5.21
CA PHE A 122 14.37 36.59 -4.79
C PHE A 122 12.96 36.75 -5.36
N ASP A 123 12.45 37.98 -5.45
CA ASP A 123 11.14 38.29 -6.03
C ASP A 123 11.09 37.92 -7.53
N GLY A 124 12.14 38.28 -8.27
CA GLY A 124 12.30 37.88 -9.66
C GLY A 124 12.39 36.36 -9.81
N TRP A 125 13.11 35.67 -8.92
CA TRP A 125 13.17 34.22 -8.90
C TRP A 125 11.80 33.60 -8.64
N CYS A 126 11.01 34.12 -7.70
CA CYS A 126 9.65 33.65 -7.43
C CYS A 126 8.75 33.74 -8.68
N LYS A 127 8.77 34.91 -9.37
CA LYS A 127 7.99 35.12 -10.61
C LYS A 127 8.33 34.09 -11.69
N VAL A 128 9.62 33.87 -11.94
CA VAL A 128 10.10 32.89 -12.93
C VAL A 128 9.72 31.46 -12.53
N SER A 129 9.85 31.16 -11.25
CA SER A 129 9.49 29.82 -10.72
C SER A 129 8.00 29.54 -10.86
N ILE A 130 7.13 30.49 -10.51
CA ILE A 130 5.68 30.36 -10.68
C ILE A 130 5.34 30.11 -12.17
N TYR A 131 5.91 30.89 -13.09
CA TYR A 131 5.68 30.70 -14.52
C TYR A 131 6.08 29.29 -14.99
N ARG A 132 7.27 28.81 -14.61
CA ARG A 132 7.78 27.47 -14.97
C ARG A 132 6.90 26.37 -14.36
N LEU A 133 6.49 26.52 -13.11
CA LEU A 133 5.62 25.54 -12.43
C LEU A 133 4.22 25.49 -13.03
N ILE A 134 3.64 26.64 -13.45
CA ILE A 134 2.36 26.68 -14.18
C ILE A 134 2.46 25.88 -15.48
N THR A 135 3.55 26.02 -16.24
CA THR A 135 3.79 25.22 -17.47
C THR A 135 3.79 23.73 -17.17
N ILE A 136 4.44 23.29 -16.10
CA ILE A 136 4.43 21.87 -15.70
C ILE A 136 3.04 21.46 -15.22
N CYS A 137 2.34 22.29 -14.44
CA CYS A 137 0.98 22.04 -13.99
C CYS A 137 0.01 21.88 -15.18
N GLN A 138 0.12 22.71 -16.21
CA GLN A 138 -0.61 22.57 -17.46
C GLN A 138 -0.34 21.19 -18.09
N SER A 139 0.92 20.78 -18.20
CA SER A 139 1.31 19.51 -18.82
C SER A 139 0.71 18.30 -18.09
N VAL A 140 0.74 18.26 -16.77
CA VAL A 140 0.19 17.15 -15.98
C VAL A 140 -1.34 17.16 -15.94
N SER A 141 -1.98 18.32 -16.16
CA SER A 141 -3.43 18.48 -16.12
C SER A 141 -4.15 18.09 -17.42
N THR A 142 -3.44 17.95 -18.55
CA THR A 142 -4.02 17.68 -19.87
C THR A 142 -4.90 16.45 -19.99
N LYS A 143 -4.76 15.49 -19.07
CA LYS A 143 -5.52 14.24 -19.01
C LYS A 143 -6.83 14.35 -18.23
N TYR A 144 -7.14 15.52 -17.67
CA TYR A 144 -8.32 15.74 -16.83
C TYR A 144 -9.30 16.76 -17.42
N THR A 145 -10.54 16.69 -16.96
CA THR A 145 -11.48 17.79 -17.14
C THR A 145 -11.10 18.98 -16.27
N ARG A 146 -11.44 20.20 -16.69
CA ARG A 146 -11.24 21.42 -15.88
C ARG A 146 -11.83 21.28 -14.48
N TYR A 147 -13.02 20.69 -14.37
CA TYR A 147 -13.69 20.45 -13.09
C TYR A 147 -12.84 19.58 -12.16
N ARG A 148 -12.26 18.48 -12.68
CA ARG A 148 -11.41 17.57 -11.89
C ARG A 148 -10.08 18.25 -11.50
N VAL A 149 -9.52 19.08 -12.35
CA VAL A 149 -8.33 19.89 -12.00
C VAL A 149 -8.65 20.81 -10.82
N ARG A 150 -9.73 21.60 -10.91
CA ARG A 150 -10.16 22.51 -9.83
C ARG A 150 -10.35 21.81 -8.49
N GLN A 151 -10.92 20.61 -8.47
CA GLN A 151 -11.09 19.85 -7.22
C GLN A 151 -9.77 19.44 -6.54
N ARG A 152 -8.67 19.43 -7.28
CA ARG A 152 -7.33 19.08 -6.80
C ARG A 152 -6.46 20.31 -6.49
N LEU A 153 -6.94 21.51 -6.80
CA LEU A 153 -6.24 22.75 -6.50
C LEU A 153 -6.45 23.15 -5.02
N PRO A 154 -5.49 23.89 -4.43
CA PRO A 154 -5.60 24.41 -3.08
C PRO A 154 -6.73 25.44 -2.96
N LYS A 155 -7.53 25.37 -1.88
CA LYS A 155 -8.80 26.08 -1.73
C LYS A 155 -8.73 27.60 -1.84
N TYR A 156 -7.64 28.25 -1.42
CA TYR A 156 -7.57 29.72 -1.34
C TYR A 156 -6.95 30.38 -2.57
N ILE A 157 -6.19 29.62 -3.34
CA ILE A 157 -5.48 30.11 -4.54
C ILE A 157 -5.91 29.40 -5.81
N ASP A 158 -6.94 28.54 -5.73
CA ASP A 158 -7.51 27.78 -6.84
C ASP A 158 -7.90 28.66 -8.02
N TYR A 159 -8.52 29.83 -7.75
CA TYR A 159 -8.86 30.79 -8.80
C TYR A 159 -7.63 31.29 -9.56
N SER A 160 -6.59 31.73 -8.84
CA SER A 160 -5.38 32.27 -9.46
C SER A 160 -4.64 31.21 -10.27
N ILE A 161 -4.55 29.97 -9.75
CA ILE A 161 -3.95 28.86 -10.49
C ILE A 161 -4.80 28.50 -11.72
N ASP A 162 -6.13 28.42 -11.59
CA ASP A 162 -7.02 28.07 -12.72
C ASP A 162 -6.92 29.13 -13.84
N GLU A 163 -6.87 30.42 -13.51
CA GLU A 163 -6.65 31.48 -14.51
C GLU A 163 -5.29 31.35 -15.22
N LEU A 164 -4.22 31.12 -14.45
CA LEU A 164 -2.88 30.95 -15.00
C LEU A 164 -2.75 29.66 -15.84
N LEU A 165 -3.45 28.56 -15.48
CA LEU A 165 -3.48 27.34 -16.26
C LEU A 165 -4.15 27.49 -17.64
N HIS A 166 -5.02 28.48 -17.78
CA HIS A 166 -5.73 28.79 -19.03
C HIS A 166 -5.22 30.04 -19.73
N ALA A 167 -4.00 30.49 -19.34
CA ALA A 167 -3.32 31.58 -20.03
C ALA A 167 -3.03 31.15 -21.47
N ASP A 168 -3.66 31.84 -22.43
CA ASP A 168 -3.33 31.73 -23.85
C ASP A 168 -2.25 32.80 -24.18
N ASP A 169 -1.36 32.47 -25.09
CA ASP A 169 -0.31 33.40 -25.60
C ASP A 169 -0.88 34.62 -26.39
N GLU A 170 -2.18 34.88 -26.25
CA GLU A 170 -2.81 36.04 -26.87
C GLU A 170 -2.32 37.31 -26.18
N ALA A 171 -1.70 38.17 -26.99
CA ALA A 171 -1.10 39.43 -26.57
C ALA A 171 -2.04 40.32 -25.71
N ASN A 172 -3.36 40.17 -25.86
CA ASN A 172 -4.37 40.97 -25.16
C ASN A 172 -4.48 40.62 -23.67
N LYS A 173 -4.10 39.42 -23.20
CA LYS A 173 -4.17 39.00 -21.80
C LYS A 173 -2.81 38.88 -21.12
N ALA A 174 -1.71 39.05 -21.85
CA ALA A 174 -0.37 38.89 -21.28
C ALA A 174 -0.14 39.82 -20.05
N TYR A 175 -0.68 41.06 -20.12
CA TYR A 175 -0.63 42.00 -19.00
C TYR A 175 -1.43 41.48 -17.79
N TYR A 176 -2.63 40.94 -18.04
CA TYR A 176 -3.48 40.39 -16.98
C TYR A 176 -2.80 39.26 -16.21
N TYR A 177 -2.18 38.31 -16.93
CA TYR A 177 -1.47 37.21 -16.28
C TYR A 177 -0.22 37.67 -15.53
N SER A 178 0.50 38.65 -16.11
CA SER A 178 1.64 39.27 -15.42
C SER A 178 1.21 39.95 -14.13
N GLU A 179 0.06 40.60 -14.12
CA GLU A 179 -0.48 41.29 -12.92
C GLU A 179 -0.89 40.26 -11.83
N ILE A 180 -1.42 39.10 -12.19
CA ILE A 180 -1.67 38.02 -11.20
C ILE A 180 -0.36 37.63 -10.51
N ILE A 181 0.70 37.32 -11.30
CA ILE A 181 2.00 36.90 -10.75
C ILE A 181 2.65 38.02 -9.94
N ASN A 182 2.57 39.27 -10.41
CA ASN A 182 3.08 40.45 -9.68
C ASN A 182 2.36 40.58 -8.33
N SER A 183 1.03 40.47 -8.33
CA SER A 183 0.22 40.62 -7.11
C SER A 183 0.52 39.53 -6.09
N ILE A 184 0.80 38.26 -6.53
CA ILE A 184 1.23 37.16 -5.64
C ILE A 184 2.52 37.53 -4.91
N VAL A 185 3.48 38.14 -5.61
CA VAL A 185 4.76 38.55 -5.02
C VAL A 185 4.58 39.79 -4.13
N GLU A 186 3.85 40.81 -4.60
CA GLU A 186 3.60 42.05 -3.87
C GLU A 186 2.83 41.85 -2.56
N THR A 187 1.92 40.85 -2.52
CA THR A 187 1.17 40.52 -1.31
C THR A 187 1.96 39.64 -0.32
N GLY A 188 3.15 39.18 -0.72
CA GLY A 188 4.05 38.42 0.14
C GLY A 188 3.70 36.95 0.30
N ILE A 189 2.79 36.36 -0.53
CA ILE A 189 2.37 34.96 -0.47
C ILE A 189 3.10 34.05 -1.48
N ALA A 190 4.14 34.57 -2.14
CA ALA A 190 4.82 33.85 -3.22
C ALA A 190 5.42 32.49 -2.78
N GLU A 191 5.96 32.43 -1.57
CA GLU A 191 6.53 31.20 -1.00
C GLU A 191 5.42 30.13 -0.83
N ASP A 192 4.33 30.48 -0.15
CA ASP A 192 3.18 29.59 0.05
C ASP A 192 2.54 29.18 -1.29
N PHE A 193 2.41 30.13 -2.22
CA PHE A 193 1.87 29.85 -3.55
C PHE A 193 2.71 28.82 -4.31
N ILE A 194 4.04 28.92 -4.26
CA ILE A 194 4.96 27.96 -4.88
C ILE A 194 4.80 26.58 -4.22
N ILE A 195 4.75 26.51 -2.89
CA ILE A 195 4.58 25.24 -2.15
C ILE A 195 3.26 24.56 -2.57
N GLU A 196 2.14 25.29 -2.49
CA GLU A 196 0.83 24.74 -2.84
C GLU A 196 0.71 24.34 -4.32
N LEU A 197 1.37 25.10 -5.23
CA LEU A 197 1.42 24.77 -6.64
C LEU A 197 2.24 23.48 -6.92
N THR A 198 3.36 23.28 -6.21
CA THR A 198 4.15 22.04 -6.34
C THR A 198 3.39 20.83 -5.82
N GLU A 199 2.62 20.97 -4.74
CA GLU A 199 1.73 19.91 -4.26
C GLU A 199 0.62 19.61 -5.26
N ALA A 200 0.01 20.63 -5.88
CA ALA A 200 -1.00 20.44 -6.92
C ALA A 200 -0.43 19.68 -8.13
N ILE A 201 0.80 20.00 -8.56
CA ILE A 201 1.51 19.26 -9.62
C ILE A 201 1.67 17.79 -9.25
N SER A 202 2.12 17.48 -8.04
CA SER A 202 2.32 16.12 -7.57
C SER A 202 1.00 15.33 -7.51
N ARG A 203 -0.07 15.95 -7.00
CA ARG A 203 -1.43 15.37 -6.95
C ARG A 203 -2.04 15.13 -8.35
N LEU A 204 -1.74 16.01 -9.30
CA LEU A 204 -2.20 15.86 -10.70
C LEU A 204 -1.34 14.87 -11.50
N ALA A 205 -0.08 14.66 -11.13
CA ALA A 205 0.79 13.70 -11.78
C ALA A 205 0.34 12.26 -11.53
N THR A 206 -0.12 11.96 -10.30
CA THR A 206 -0.59 10.63 -9.85
C THR A 206 -2.11 10.60 -9.83
N ASP A 207 -2.72 9.77 -10.67
CA ASP A 207 -4.19 9.67 -10.74
C ASP A 207 -4.75 8.72 -9.69
N LYS A 208 -4.14 7.56 -9.57
CA LYS A 208 -4.47 6.55 -8.58
C LYS A 208 -3.22 5.87 -8.02
N LEU A 209 -3.27 5.53 -6.75
CA LEU A 209 -2.20 4.85 -6.03
C LEU A 209 -2.66 3.46 -5.59
N HIS A 210 -1.83 2.46 -5.84
CA HIS A 210 -2.03 1.09 -5.38
C HIS A 210 -0.88 0.71 -4.45
N ILE A 211 -1.19 0.36 -3.20
CA ILE A 211 -0.22 -0.13 -2.23
C ILE A 211 -0.39 -1.63 -2.08
N ILE A 212 0.57 -2.38 -2.61
CA ILE A 212 0.53 -3.85 -2.63
C ILE A 212 1.18 -4.41 -1.36
N GLY A 213 0.66 -4.00 -0.21
CA GLY A 213 0.94 -4.51 1.12
C GLY A 213 2.24 -4.06 1.76
N ASP A 214 2.36 -4.44 3.02
CA ASP A 214 3.48 -4.22 3.92
C ASP A 214 3.83 -2.74 4.11
N ILE A 215 2.83 -1.99 4.64
CA ILE A 215 3.02 -0.59 5.04
C ILE A 215 3.76 -0.53 6.38
N PHE A 216 3.45 -1.47 7.29
CA PHE A 216 3.91 -1.47 8.68
C PHE A 216 5.24 -2.19 8.87
N ASP A 217 5.78 -1.97 10.08
CA ASP A 217 6.97 -2.60 10.65
C ASP A 217 8.32 -2.22 10.01
N ARG A 218 9.39 -2.47 10.74
CA ARG A 218 10.80 -2.21 10.41
C ARG A 218 11.19 -0.73 10.47
N GLY A 219 10.67 0.11 9.57
CA GLY A 219 10.87 1.56 9.62
C GLY A 219 10.05 2.24 10.71
N ALA A 220 10.41 3.48 11.04
CA ALA A 220 9.93 4.15 12.24
C ALA A 220 8.58 4.88 12.08
N HIS A 221 8.06 5.08 10.86
CA HIS A 221 6.93 6.00 10.66
C HIS A 221 5.79 5.46 9.77
N PRO A 222 5.28 4.23 9.99
CA PRO A 222 4.10 3.75 9.26
C PRO A 222 2.85 4.57 9.61
N ASP A 223 2.76 5.12 10.81
CA ASP A 223 1.69 6.00 11.25
C ASP A 223 1.60 7.28 10.39
N SER A 224 2.75 7.88 10.10
CA SER A 224 2.83 9.08 9.24
C SER A 224 2.54 8.76 7.76
N ILE A 225 2.92 7.56 7.29
CA ILE A 225 2.51 7.08 5.96
C ILE A 225 0.99 6.97 5.90
N MET A 226 0.37 6.34 6.89
CA MET A 226 -1.09 6.16 6.93
C MET A 226 -1.84 7.49 7.04
N ASP A 227 -1.34 8.45 7.86
CA ASP A 227 -1.89 9.81 7.92
C ASP A 227 -1.90 10.48 6.54
N PHE A 228 -0.81 10.38 5.79
CA PHE A 228 -0.72 10.91 4.43
C PHE A 228 -1.70 10.22 3.46
N LEU A 229 -1.80 8.88 3.56
CA LEU A 229 -2.65 8.09 2.66
C LEU A 229 -4.16 8.32 2.89
N LEU A 230 -4.58 8.67 4.12
CA LEU A 230 -5.95 9.05 4.44
C LEU A 230 -6.45 10.24 3.62
N ASP A 231 -5.56 11.18 3.32
CA ASP A 231 -5.87 12.40 2.56
C ASP A 231 -5.62 12.21 1.05
N PHE A 232 -5.15 11.04 0.62
CA PHE A 232 -4.88 10.77 -0.79
C PHE A 232 -6.19 10.56 -1.56
N HIS A 233 -6.32 11.18 -2.74
CA HIS A 233 -7.60 11.33 -3.45
C HIS A 233 -8.18 10.05 -4.08
N ASP A 234 -7.34 9.04 -4.42
CA ASP A 234 -7.78 7.75 -4.98
C ASP A 234 -6.72 6.68 -4.71
N ILE A 235 -7.03 5.74 -3.82
CA ILE A 235 -6.09 4.72 -3.35
C ILE A 235 -6.80 3.40 -3.11
N ASP A 236 -6.11 2.30 -3.31
CA ASP A 236 -6.47 0.99 -2.79
C ASP A 236 -5.25 0.21 -2.24
N PHE A 237 -5.54 -0.80 -1.43
CA PHE A 237 -4.56 -1.62 -0.76
C PHE A 237 -4.76 -3.10 -1.07
N GLN A 238 -3.67 -3.85 -1.18
CA GLN A 238 -3.69 -5.30 -1.05
C GLN A 238 -2.95 -5.63 0.24
N TRP A 239 -3.65 -6.22 1.22
CA TRP A 239 -3.07 -6.46 2.55
C TRP A 239 -1.84 -7.34 2.47
N GLY A 240 -0.75 -6.91 3.11
CA GLY A 240 0.45 -7.70 3.32
C GLY A 240 0.40 -8.50 4.62
N ASN A 241 1.39 -9.36 4.84
CA ASN A 241 1.48 -10.11 6.09
C ASN A 241 1.81 -9.20 7.29
N HIS A 242 2.55 -8.11 7.09
CA HIS A 242 2.76 -7.12 8.14
C HIS A 242 1.49 -6.33 8.43
N ASP A 243 0.70 -5.99 7.43
CA ASP A 243 -0.57 -5.28 7.62
C ASP A 243 -1.58 -6.15 8.39
N ILE A 244 -1.71 -7.43 8.03
CA ILE A 244 -2.69 -8.33 8.67
C ILE A 244 -2.41 -8.57 10.16
N VAL A 245 -1.14 -8.59 10.58
CA VAL A 245 -0.81 -8.71 12.01
C VAL A 245 -1.20 -7.45 12.79
N TRP A 246 -1.07 -6.27 12.18
CA TRP A 246 -1.56 -5.00 12.75
C TRP A 246 -3.09 -4.96 12.82
N MET A 247 -3.77 -5.46 11.78
CA MET A 247 -5.23 -5.58 11.75
C MET A 247 -5.72 -6.53 12.87
N GLY A 248 -5.04 -7.66 13.07
CA GLY A 248 -5.31 -8.58 14.17
C GLY A 248 -5.06 -7.97 15.55
N ALA A 249 -3.98 -7.22 15.72
CA ALA A 249 -3.68 -6.51 16.97
C ALA A 249 -4.74 -5.44 17.28
N ALA A 250 -5.20 -4.69 16.29
CA ALA A 250 -6.28 -3.72 16.44
C ALA A 250 -7.64 -4.37 16.75
N ALA A 251 -7.83 -5.64 16.39
CA ALA A 251 -8.98 -6.45 16.78
C ALA A 251 -8.86 -7.01 18.21
N GLY A 252 -7.71 -6.82 18.90
CA GLY A 252 -7.44 -7.29 20.26
C GLY A 252 -6.83 -8.71 20.32
N ASN A 253 -6.45 -9.30 19.20
CA ASN A 253 -5.85 -10.65 19.14
C ASN A 253 -4.48 -10.68 19.83
N TRP A 254 -4.36 -11.44 20.91
CA TRP A 254 -3.15 -11.50 21.73
C TRP A 254 -1.91 -12.01 20.99
N PRO A 255 -1.96 -13.10 20.20
CA PRO A 255 -0.82 -13.50 19.39
C PRO A 255 -0.34 -12.42 18.41
N SER A 256 -1.27 -11.71 17.76
CA SER A 256 -0.93 -10.60 16.85
C SER A 256 -0.27 -9.45 17.61
N ILE A 257 -0.81 -9.04 18.76
CA ILE A 257 -0.23 -8.01 19.63
C ILE A 257 1.19 -8.38 20.06
N ALA A 258 1.40 -9.62 20.53
CA ALA A 258 2.70 -10.07 20.98
C ALA A 258 3.74 -10.12 19.85
N ASN A 259 3.35 -10.60 18.66
CA ASN A 259 4.21 -10.60 17.45
C ASN A 259 4.61 -9.19 17.04
N LEU A 260 3.63 -8.30 16.95
CA LEU A 260 3.81 -6.90 16.58
C LEU A 260 4.76 -6.19 17.56
N LEU A 261 4.51 -6.30 18.86
CA LEU A 261 5.34 -5.66 19.87
C LEU A 261 6.76 -6.21 19.88
N ARG A 262 6.93 -7.55 19.84
CA ARG A 262 8.25 -8.17 19.76
C ARG A 262 9.03 -7.63 18.56
N MET A 263 8.39 -7.54 17.41
CA MET A 263 9.04 -7.07 16.19
C MET A 263 9.42 -5.58 16.31
N ASN A 264 8.51 -4.71 16.70
CA ASN A 264 8.78 -3.27 16.77
C ASN A 264 9.78 -2.92 17.88
N ILE A 265 9.75 -3.62 19.02
CA ILE A 265 10.78 -3.48 20.07
C ILE A 265 12.15 -3.93 19.55
N SER A 266 12.22 -5.01 18.75
CA SER A 266 13.49 -5.47 18.17
C SER A 266 14.10 -4.47 17.16
N TYR A 267 13.30 -3.57 16.59
CA TYR A 267 13.74 -2.46 15.71
C TYR A 267 13.81 -1.11 16.43
N ASN A 268 13.58 -1.07 17.72
CA ASN A 268 13.60 0.15 18.56
C ASN A 268 12.53 1.20 18.17
N ASN A 269 11.37 0.77 17.71
CA ASN A 269 10.27 1.63 17.27
C ASN A 269 9.30 2.02 18.41
N PHE A 270 9.83 2.42 19.58
CA PHE A 270 9.01 2.79 20.74
C PHE A 270 8.19 4.05 20.51
N ASP A 271 8.78 5.10 19.94
CA ASP A 271 8.10 6.36 19.66
C ASP A 271 6.89 6.17 18.74
N MET A 272 7.00 5.33 17.74
CA MET A 272 5.89 5.01 16.84
C MET A 272 4.73 4.32 17.61
N LEU A 273 5.05 3.40 18.52
CA LEU A 273 4.05 2.72 19.33
C LEU A 273 3.40 3.67 20.36
N GLU A 274 4.21 4.41 21.12
CA GLU A 274 3.72 5.23 22.25
C GLU A 274 3.21 6.59 21.79
N VAL A 275 3.98 7.33 20.97
CA VAL A 275 3.60 8.66 20.49
C VAL A 275 2.73 8.57 19.24
N GLY A 276 3.12 7.72 18.30
CA GLY A 276 2.40 7.53 17.03
C GLY A 276 1.00 6.97 17.22
N TYR A 277 0.87 5.87 17.97
CA TYR A 277 -0.41 5.17 18.15
C TYR A 277 -0.98 5.21 19.57
N GLY A 278 -0.27 5.77 20.54
CA GLY A 278 -0.74 5.88 21.93
C GLY A 278 -0.80 4.53 22.67
N ILE A 279 0.02 3.56 22.27
CA ILE A 279 0.08 2.24 22.91
C ILE A 279 0.88 2.34 24.20
N ASN A 280 0.27 2.04 25.34
CA ASN A 280 0.92 2.12 26.64
C ASN A 280 1.82 0.90 26.90
N LEU A 281 3.12 1.07 26.76
CA LEU A 281 4.12 0.01 26.98
C LEU A 281 4.58 -0.11 28.45
N ARG A 282 4.20 0.81 29.34
CA ARG A 282 4.62 0.81 30.76
C ARG A 282 4.33 -0.50 31.49
N PRO A 283 3.17 -1.18 31.32
CA PRO A 283 2.93 -2.47 31.97
C PRO A 283 3.97 -3.52 31.58
N LEU A 284 4.32 -3.61 30.28
CA LEU A 284 5.36 -4.51 29.79
C LEU A 284 6.74 -4.12 30.33
N ALA A 285 7.09 -2.85 30.34
CA ALA A 285 8.37 -2.35 30.86
C ALA A 285 8.55 -2.70 32.33
N THR A 286 7.52 -2.43 33.15
CA THR A 286 7.56 -2.73 34.61
C THR A 286 7.65 -4.23 34.90
N PHE A 287 6.90 -5.04 34.12
CA PHE A 287 6.97 -6.50 34.21
C PHE A 287 8.35 -7.03 33.81
N ALA A 288 8.89 -6.56 32.69
CA ALA A 288 10.18 -6.98 32.18
C ALA A 288 11.33 -6.63 33.13
N GLU A 289 11.33 -5.43 33.67
CA GLU A 289 12.33 -5.00 34.65
C GLU A 289 12.32 -5.85 35.94
N LYS A 290 11.13 -6.26 36.39
CA LYS A 290 10.98 -7.13 37.55
C LYS A 290 11.36 -8.58 37.26
N ALA A 291 10.82 -9.16 36.17
CA ALA A 291 10.99 -10.58 35.83
C ALA A 291 12.43 -10.91 35.40
N TYR A 292 13.10 -9.97 34.73
CA TYR A 292 14.45 -10.12 34.19
C TYR A 292 15.47 -9.17 34.86
N ALA A 293 15.30 -8.88 36.15
CA ALA A 293 16.12 -7.91 36.90
C ALA A 293 17.63 -8.17 36.75
N ASP A 294 18.03 -9.42 36.97
CA ASP A 294 19.44 -9.86 36.94
C ASP A 294 19.87 -10.46 35.58
N ASP A 295 19.04 -10.35 34.55
CA ASP A 295 19.31 -10.90 33.23
C ASP A 295 19.78 -9.78 32.26
N PRO A 296 20.98 -9.87 31.67
CA PRO A 296 21.47 -8.91 30.70
C PRO A 296 20.71 -8.99 29.36
N CYS A 297 19.91 -10.01 29.11
CA CYS A 297 19.12 -10.22 27.89
C CYS A 297 19.94 -10.00 26.60
N GLU A 298 21.20 -10.44 26.56
CA GLU A 298 22.21 -10.10 25.54
C GLU A 298 21.75 -10.42 24.12
N TYR A 299 20.99 -11.50 23.93
CA TYR A 299 20.52 -11.95 22.61
C TYR A 299 19.22 -11.26 22.16
N PHE A 300 18.68 -10.36 22.98
CA PHE A 300 17.45 -9.64 22.74
C PHE A 300 17.64 -8.14 22.55
N LYS A 301 18.88 -7.68 22.46
CA LYS A 301 19.21 -6.28 22.20
C LYS A 301 18.57 -5.82 20.88
N PRO A 302 17.99 -4.62 20.82
CA PRO A 302 17.38 -4.12 19.60
C PRO A 302 18.41 -3.88 18.48
N HIS A 303 17.97 -4.03 17.25
CA HIS A 303 18.74 -3.72 16.05
C HIS A 303 18.54 -2.25 15.68
N MET A 304 19.55 -1.42 15.90
CA MET A 304 19.53 -0.02 15.51
C MET A 304 19.80 0.12 14.02
N LEU A 305 18.81 0.55 13.25
CA LEU A 305 18.96 0.84 11.82
C LEU A 305 19.54 2.24 11.56
N ASP A 306 19.31 3.19 12.46
CA ASP A 306 19.81 4.56 12.38
C ASP A 306 20.24 5.05 13.78
N TYR A 307 21.54 5.18 14.02
CA TYR A 307 22.08 5.64 15.30
C TYR A 307 21.82 7.14 15.59
N ASN A 308 21.35 7.89 14.63
CA ASN A 308 21.00 9.30 14.79
C ASN A 308 19.54 9.53 15.18
N LYS A 309 18.70 8.49 15.06
CA LYS A 309 17.29 8.50 15.45
C LYS A 309 17.12 7.60 16.69
N PHE A 310 17.43 8.13 17.85
CA PHE A 310 17.42 7.41 19.10
C PHE A 310 16.09 7.55 19.80
N ASP A 311 15.40 6.43 20.07
CA ASP A 311 14.40 6.37 21.11
C ASP A 311 15.05 6.46 22.48
N GLN A 312 14.41 7.16 23.42
CA GLN A 312 14.94 7.41 24.75
C GLN A 312 14.89 6.19 25.69
N VAL A 313 14.50 5.01 25.18
CA VAL A 313 14.43 3.79 25.99
C VAL A 313 15.83 3.19 26.13
N PRO A 314 16.32 2.97 27.37
CA PRO A 314 17.61 2.33 27.60
C PRO A 314 17.70 0.94 26.95
N GLU A 315 18.85 0.62 26.33
CA GLU A 315 19.06 -0.65 25.59
C GLU A 315 18.80 -1.88 26.47
N ASP A 316 19.18 -1.84 27.75
CA ASP A 316 18.96 -2.92 28.71
C ASP A 316 17.48 -3.15 29.00
N LEU A 317 16.69 -2.09 29.17
CA LEU A 317 15.26 -2.18 29.34
C LEU A 317 14.57 -2.68 28.07
N ALA A 318 14.96 -2.16 26.91
CA ALA A 318 14.45 -2.63 25.61
C ALA A 318 14.73 -4.13 25.38
N ALA A 319 15.94 -4.60 25.74
CA ALA A 319 16.29 -6.02 25.67
C ALA A 319 15.45 -6.89 26.59
N LYS A 320 15.20 -6.44 27.84
CA LYS A 320 14.31 -7.13 28.79
C LYS A 320 12.87 -7.18 28.29
N MET A 321 12.36 -6.06 27.78
CA MET A 321 11.01 -5.99 27.18
C MET A 321 10.89 -6.91 25.97
N HIS A 322 11.90 -6.96 25.11
CA HIS A 322 11.93 -7.85 23.94
C HIS A 322 11.89 -9.32 24.36
N LYS A 323 12.68 -9.73 25.36
CA LYS A 323 12.66 -11.09 25.89
C LYS A 323 11.31 -11.43 26.55
N ALA A 324 10.79 -10.53 27.38
CA ALA A 324 9.52 -10.71 28.07
C ALA A 324 8.37 -10.96 27.07
N ILE A 325 8.23 -10.06 26.08
CA ILE A 325 7.15 -10.21 25.09
C ILE A 325 7.37 -11.43 24.15
N ALA A 326 8.63 -11.84 23.89
CA ALA A 326 8.89 -13.04 23.12
C ALA A 326 8.43 -14.31 23.86
N ILE A 327 8.66 -14.44 25.17
CA ILE A 327 8.17 -15.58 25.96
C ILE A 327 6.63 -15.57 26.00
N ILE A 328 6.02 -14.41 26.28
CA ILE A 328 4.55 -14.27 26.24
C ILE A 328 4.01 -14.67 24.86
N GLN A 329 4.65 -14.23 23.76
CA GLN A 329 4.27 -14.61 22.39
C GLN A 329 4.22 -16.13 22.22
N PHE A 330 5.27 -16.85 22.62
CA PHE A 330 5.30 -18.31 22.45
C PHE A 330 4.24 -19.03 23.29
N LYS A 331 3.90 -18.51 24.44
CA LYS A 331 2.82 -19.04 25.27
C LYS A 331 1.45 -18.84 24.62
N VAL A 332 1.11 -17.60 24.21
CA VAL A 332 -0.20 -17.31 23.60
C VAL A 332 -0.32 -17.96 22.23
N GLU A 333 0.75 -18.01 21.42
CA GLU A 333 0.75 -18.76 20.15
C GLU A 333 0.50 -20.25 20.38
N GLY A 334 1.16 -20.85 21.38
CA GLY A 334 0.99 -22.27 21.69
C GLY A 334 -0.45 -22.59 22.08
N GLN A 335 -1.10 -21.75 22.88
CA GLN A 335 -2.53 -21.90 23.21
C GLN A 335 -3.41 -21.91 21.95
N ARG A 336 -3.15 -20.99 21.00
CA ARG A 336 -3.93 -20.93 19.74
C ARG A 336 -3.61 -22.09 18.79
N ILE A 337 -2.36 -22.53 18.71
CA ILE A 337 -2.01 -23.74 17.93
C ILE A 337 -2.76 -24.96 18.44
N MET A 338 -2.87 -25.15 19.73
CA MET A 338 -3.62 -26.25 20.33
C MET A 338 -5.14 -26.13 20.12
N ALA A 339 -5.68 -24.91 20.04
CA ALA A 339 -7.09 -24.64 19.75
C ALA A 339 -7.44 -24.83 18.28
N HIS A 340 -6.47 -24.66 17.37
CA HIS A 340 -6.64 -24.70 15.92
C HIS A 340 -5.73 -25.75 15.24
N PRO A 341 -5.97 -27.06 15.43
CA PRO A 341 -5.16 -28.11 14.78
C PRO A 341 -5.21 -28.05 13.25
N GLU A 342 -6.28 -27.46 12.68
CA GLU A 342 -6.42 -27.25 11.24
C GLU A 342 -5.37 -26.27 10.65
N TYR A 343 -4.75 -25.43 11.48
CA TYR A 343 -3.68 -24.52 11.06
C TYR A 343 -2.35 -25.25 10.80
N LYS A 344 -2.19 -26.48 11.26
CA LYS A 344 -1.00 -27.33 11.05
C LYS A 344 0.30 -26.66 11.48
N LEU A 345 0.27 -26.01 12.64
CA LEU A 345 1.39 -25.23 13.19
C LEU A 345 2.14 -25.94 14.35
N GLU A 346 1.92 -27.23 14.58
CA GLU A 346 2.44 -28.02 15.72
C GLU A 346 3.98 -27.99 15.78
N LYS A 347 4.65 -27.81 14.63
CA LYS A 347 6.13 -27.66 14.58
C LYS A 347 6.64 -26.40 15.28
N ARG A 348 5.76 -25.46 15.62
CA ARG A 348 6.08 -24.25 16.38
C ARG A 348 5.90 -24.43 17.90
N LEU A 349 5.32 -25.54 18.34
CA LEU A 349 5.23 -25.92 19.74
C LEU A 349 6.62 -26.38 20.22
N LEU A 350 7.39 -25.48 20.80
CA LEU A 350 8.78 -25.72 21.21
C LEU A 350 8.99 -25.49 22.72
N LEU A 351 8.09 -24.83 23.43
CA LEU A 351 8.22 -24.63 24.88
C LEU A 351 8.14 -25.96 25.65
N ASP A 352 7.27 -26.88 25.23
CA ASP A 352 7.14 -28.24 25.83
C ASP A 352 8.33 -29.17 25.50
N LYS A 353 9.25 -28.73 24.64
CA LYS A 353 10.45 -29.47 24.23
C LYS A 353 11.75 -28.94 24.84
N ILE A 354 11.64 -27.97 25.74
CA ILE A 354 12.77 -27.40 26.46
C ILE A 354 13.15 -28.33 27.61
N ASN A 355 14.44 -28.66 27.70
CA ASN A 355 15.04 -29.28 28.87
C ASN A 355 16.01 -28.28 29.51
N LEU A 356 15.59 -27.65 30.61
CA LEU A 356 16.40 -26.65 31.31
C LEU A 356 17.61 -27.26 32.03
N GLU A 357 17.53 -28.54 32.48
CA GLU A 357 18.65 -29.22 33.14
C GLU A 357 19.80 -29.48 32.16
N GLU A 358 19.48 -29.86 30.93
CA GLU A 358 20.46 -30.06 29.85
C GLU A 358 20.79 -28.75 29.10
N GLY A 359 20.01 -27.70 29.28
CA GLY A 359 20.13 -26.46 28.50
C GLY A 359 19.83 -26.64 27.01
N THR A 360 18.89 -27.51 26.67
CA THR A 360 18.61 -27.92 25.28
C THR A 360 17.12 -27.76 24.93
N VAL A 361 16.84 -27.66 23.64
CA VAL A 361 15.49 -27.76 23.07
C VAL A 361 15.49 -28.73 21.91
N GLU A 362 14.45 -29.54 21.77
CA GLU A 362 14.28 -30.45 20.65
C GLU A 362 13.53 -29.79 19.50
N VAL A 363 14.17 -29.68 18.33
CA VAL A 363 13.56 -29.18 17.09
C VAL A 363 13.60 -30.26 16.03
N GLU A 364 12.43 -30.70 15.55
CA GLU A 364 12.29 -31.74 14.53
C GLU A 364 13.06 -33.03 14.85
N GLY A 365 13.03 -33.46 16.11
CA GLY A 365 13.67 -34.68 16.59
C GLY A 365 15.18 -34.54 16.88
N VAL A 366 15.75 -33.38 16.77
CA VAL A 366 17.17 -33.10 17.07
C VAL A 366 17.28 -32.16 18.26
N LYS A 367 18.09 -32.54 19.25
CA LYS A 367 18.39 -31.69 20.42
C LYS A 367 19.43 -30.63 20.05
N TRP A 368 19.12 -29.37 20.33
CA TRP A 368 19.96 -28.21 20.10
C TRP A 368 20.27 -27.49 21.41
N PRO A 369 21.51 -27.05 21.63
CA PRO A 369 21.84 -26.21 22.78
C PRO A 369 21.18 -24.85 22.67
N MET A 370 20.55 -24.42 23.76
CA MET A 370 20.01 -23.06 23.86
C MET A 370 21.10 -22.08 24.26
N ARG A 371 21.06 -20.88 23.67
CA ARG A 371 21.99 -19.80 24.03
C ARG A 371 21.55 -19.00 25.25
N ASP A 372 20.28 -19.18 25.65
CA ASP A 372 19.69 -18.54 26.82
C ASP A 372 18.69 -19.51 27.47
N THR A 373 18.88 -19.81 28.76
CA THR A 373 18.07 -20.72 29.55
C THR A 373 17.43 -20.02 30.76
N ASN A 374 17.66 -18.70 30.91
CA ASN A 374 17.04 -17.94 31.99
C ASN A 374 15.59 -17.58 31.64
N LEU A 375 14.66 -18.45 31.97
CA LEU A 375 13.23 -18.33 31.67
C LEU A 375 12.40 -18.28 32.96
N PRO A 376 12.41 -17.16 33.71
CA PRO A 376 11.84 -17.08 35.08
C PRO A 376 10.34 -17.28 35.15
N THR A 377 9.61 -17.09 34.05
CA THR A 377 8.14 -17.27 34.00
C THR A 377 7.72 -18.58 33.31
N PHE A 378 8.69 -19.43 32.97
CA PHE A 378 8.43 -20.73 32.32
C PHE A 378 8.16 -21.82 33.34
N ASP A 379 7.03 -22.52 33.23
CA ASP A 379 6.72 -23.72 33.99
C ASP A 379 6.82 -24.96 33.09
N PRO A 380 7.78 -25.89 33.35
CA PRO A 380 7.91 -27.12 32.57
C PRO A 380 6.66 -28.02 32.59
N ASN A 381 5.81 -27.92 33.63
CA ASN A 381 4.58 -28.72 33.72
C ASN A 381 3.43 -28.12 32.89
N ASN A 382 3.42 -26.80 32.73
CA ASN A 382 2.42 -26.05 31.97
C ASN A 382 3.09 -24.99 31.08
N PRO A 383 3.86 -25.42 30.05
CA PRO A 383 4.79 -24.53 29.33
C PRO A 383 4.11 -23.39 28.56
N TYR A 384 2.84 -23.51 28.25
CA TYR A 384 2.05 -22.52 27.52
C TYR A 384 1.09 -21.70 28.39
N GLU A 385 1.08 -21.95 29.71
CA GLU A 385 0.27 -21.18 30.66
C GLU A 385 0.91 -19.81 30.94
N LEU A 386 0.14 -18.74 30.86
CA LEU A 386 0.58 -17.42 31.29
C LEU A 386 0.60 -17.35 32.82
N THR A 387 1.58 -16.66 33.37
CA THR A 387 1.49 -16.23 34.75
C THR A 387 0.41 -15.16 34.90
N GLN A 388 -0.10 -14.95 36.11
CA GLN A 388 -1.08 -13.90 36.37
C GLN A 388 -0.55 -12.52 35.91
N GLU A 389 0.73 -12.23 36.16
CA GLU A 389 1.36 -10.96 35.75
C GLU A 389 1.44 -10.82 34.25
N GLU A 390 1.79 -11.89 33.51
CA GLU A 390 1.81 -11.91 32.05
C GLU A 390 0.40 -11.69 31.47
N GLU A 391 -0.63 -12.30 32.07
CA GLU A 391 -2.02 -12.11 31.67
C GLU A 391 -2.49 -10.67 31.88
N GLU A 392 -2.14 -10.05 33.02
CA GLU A 392 -2.43 -8.65 33.31
C GLU A 392 -1.75 -7.71 32.30
N VAL A 393 -0.49 -7.98 31.93
CA VAL A 393 0.23 -7.25 30.87
C VAL A 393 -0.51 -7.36 29.56
N MET A 394 -0.88 -8.57 29.10
CA MET A 394 -1.56 -8.77 27.83
C MET A 394 -2.95 -8.11 27.80
N ARG A 395 -3.71 -8.17 28.88
CA ARG A 395 -5.00 -7.46 28.98
C ARG A 395 -4.83 -5.94 28.85
N SER A 396 -3.80 -5.38 29.52
CA SER A 396 -3.52 -3.94 29.43
C SER A 396 -3.09 -3.52 28.02
N LEU A 397 -2.24 -4.30 27.39
CA LEU A 397 -1.80 -4.08 26.00
C LEU A 397 -2.99 -4.16 25.02
N ALA A 398 -3.80 -5.22 25.11
CA ALA A 398 -4.99 -5.37 24.27
C ALA A 398 -5.96 -4.19 24.43
N ALA A 399 -6.17 -3.72 25.66
CA ALA A 399 -6.97 -2.52 25.88
C ALA A 399 -6.40 -1.28 25.21
N SER A 400 -5.06 -1.11 25.19
CA SER A 400 -4.42 0.00 24.47
C SER A 400 -4.66 -0.07 22.95
N PHE A 401 -4.49 -1.24 22.34
CA PHE A 401 -4.72 -1.44 20.90
C PHE A 401 -6.19 -1.20 20.51
N LEU A 402 -7.13 -1.73 21.31
CA LEU A 402 -8.56 -1.57 21.08
C LEU A 402 -9.04 -0.11 21.20
N ASN A 403 -8.41 0.68 22.06
CA ASN A 403 -8.81 2.06 22.36
C ASN A 403 -7.95 3.13 21.67
N SER A 404 -6.95 2.77 20.87
CA SER A 404 -6.18 3.71 20.07
C SER A 404 -7.00 4.26 18.90
N GLU A 405 -7.54 5.47 19.02
CA GLU A 405 -8.38 6.09 17.98
C GLU A 405 -7.64 6.19 16.64
N LYS A 406 -6.36 6.60 16.65
CA LYS A 406 -5.55 6.71 15.44
C LYS A 406 -5.36 5.36 14.78
N LEU A 407 -4.99 4.32 15.54
CA LEU A 407 -4.84 2.96 15.00
C LEU A 407 -6.17 2.45 14.42
N GLN A 408 -7.26 2.58 15.16
CA GLN A 408 -8.58 2.14 14.69
C GLN A 408 -9.02 2.88 13.41
N THR A 409 -8.68 4.16 13.27
CA THR A 409 -8.94 4.93 12.04
C THR A 409 -8.15 4.38 10.86
N HIS A 410 -6.84 4.12 11.04
CA HIS A 410 -5.98 3.56 10.01
C HIS A 410 -6.42 2.15 9.59
N ILE A 411 -6.75 1.30 10.55
CA ILE A 411 -7.20 -0.07 10.25
C ILE A 411 -8.56 -0.08 9.56
N LYS A 412 -9.51 0.76 9.97
CA LYS A 412 -10.79 0.92 9.23
C LYS A 412 -10.57 1.40 7.80
N PHE A 413 -9.58 2.26 7.58
CA PHE A 413 -9.22 2.72 6.24
C PHE A 413 -8.66 1.57 5.39
N LEU A 414 -7.76 0.73 5.94
CA LEU A 414 -7.29 -0.48 5.29
C LEU A 414 -8.44 -1.46 4.94
N PHE A 415 -9.43 -1.61 5.81
CA PHE A 415 -10.60 -2.43 5.53
C PHE A 415 -11.49 -1.85 4.45
N SER A 416 -11.69 -0.52 4.44
CA SER A 416 -12.61 0.12 3.49
C SER A 416 -12.04 0.25 2.08
N HIS A 417 -10.71 0.32 1.92
CA HIS A 417 -10.04 0.52 0.64
C HIS A 417 -9.13 -0.66 0.25
N GLY A 418 -9.09 -1.72 1.06
CA GLY A 418 -8.20 -2.85 0.85
C GLY A 418 -8.89 -4.19 0.75
N ALA A 419 -8.15 -5.19 0.24
CA ALA A 419 -8.53 -6.57 0.10
C ALA A 419 -7.28 -7.48 0.03
N LEU A 420 -7.46 -8.81 0.09
CA LEU A 420 -6.37 -9.74 -0.16
C LEU A 420 -5.87 -9.71 -1.61
N TYR A 421 -6.73 -9.38 -2.53
CA TYR A 421 -6.39 -9.14 -3.94
C TYR A 421 -7.36 -8.15 -4.57
N THR A 422 -6.92 -7.51 -5.66
CA THR A 422 -7.77 -6.62 -6.47
C THR A 422 -7.53 -6.88 -7.95
N LYS A 423 -8.58 -6.75 -8.76
CA LYS A 423 -8.47 -6.67 -10.22
C LYS A 423 -8.68 -5.22 -10.62
N VAL A 424 -7.72 -4.64 -11.32
CA VAL A 424 -7.81 -3.25 -11.74
C VAL A 424 -7.26 -3.07 -13.16
N ASN A 425 -8.07 -2.53 -14.04
CA ASN A 425 -7.73 -2.26 -15.43
C ASN A 425 -7.05 -3.45 -16.13
N GLY A 426 -7.60 -4.65 -15.91
CA GLY A 426 -7.10 -5.90 -16.46
C GLY A 426 -5.89 -6.48 -15.72
N ASN A 427 -5.37 -5.87 -14.67
CA ASN A 427 -4.26 -6.40 -13.89
C ASN A 427 -4.75 -7.07 -12.60
N LEU A 428 -4.04 -8.10 -12.14
CA LEU A 428 -4.26 -8.80 -10.87
C LEU A 428 -3.21 -8.38 -9.86
N LEU A 429 -3.64 -7.83 -8.73
CA LEU A 429 -2.81 -7.36 -7.65
C LEU A 429 -3.03 -8.22 -6.41
N TYR A 430 -1.95 -8.71 -5.80
CA TYR A 430 -1.94 -9.36 -4.48
C TYR A 430 -0.54 -9.29 -3.89
N HIS A 431 -0.43 -9.29 -2.56
CA HIS A 431 0.86 -9.06 -1.92
C HIS A 431 1.83 -10.25 -2.05
N GLY A 432 1.47 -11.42 -1.54
CA GLY A 432 2.39 -12.54 -1.37
C GLY A 432 2.33 -13.59 -2.49
N CYS A 433 1.48 -14.60 -2.33
CA CYS A 433 1.39 -15.71 -3.26
C CYS A 433 -0.02 -16.28 -3.40
N ILE A 434 -0.24 -17.13 -4.39
CA ILE A 434 -1.38 -18.04 -4.47
C ILE A 434 -0.87 -19.42 -4.11
N PRO A 435 -1.35 -20.09 -3.05
CA PRO A 435 -0.87 -21.42 -2.64
C PRO A 435 -0.98 -22.44 -3.77
N MET A 436 0.14 -23.10 -4.09
CA MET A 436 0.26 -24.09 -5.16
C MET A 436 1.01 -25.34 -4.68
N THR A 437 0.70 -26.47 -5.29
CA THR A 437 1.40 -27.75 -5.12
C THR A 437 2.65 -27.80 -6.02
N GLU A 438 3.55 -28.76 -5.81
CA GLU A 438 4.79 -28.91 -6.59
C GLU A 438 4.54 -29.15 -8.09
N ASP A 439 3.42 -29.76 -8.44
CA ASP A 439 2.99 -30.03 -9.82
C ASP A 439 2.25 -28.84 -10.49
N GLY A 440 2.14 -27.72 -9.77
CA GLY A 440 1.60 -26.47 -10.30
C GLY A 440 0.08 -26.35 -10.27
N GLU A 441 -0.61 -27.23 -9.53
CA GLU A 441 -2.05 -27.07 -9.26
C GLU A 441 -2.27 -26.12 -8.08
N PHE A 442 -3.47 -25.50 -7.99
CA PHE A 442 -3.85 -24.72 -6.82
C PHE A 442 -4.03 -25.64 -5.61
N GLN A 443 -3.30 -25.33 -4.54
CA GLN A 443 -3.36 -26.12 -3.32
C GLN A 443 -4.71 -25.95 -2.63
N GLU A 444 -5.34 -27.08 -2.27
CA GLU A 444 -6.52 -27.09 -1.42
C GLU A 444 -6.11 -26.85 0.03
N VAL A 445 -6.68 -25.83 0.65
CA VAL A 445 -6.46 -25.44 2.04
C VAL A 445 -7.76 -25.64 2.80
N GLU A 446 -7.68 -26.38 3.91
CA GLU A 446 -8.82 -26.65 4.79
C GLU A 446 -8.74 -25.72 6.01
N LEU A 447 -9.71 -24.80 6.13
CA LEU A 447 -9.82 -23.82 7.21
C LEU A 447 -11.28 -23.66 7.61
N ASN A 448 -11.56 -23.56 8.90
CA ASN A 448 -12.89 -23.32 9.45
C ASN A 448 -13.97 -24.28 8.88
N GLY A 449 -13.60 -25.57 8.68
CA GLY A 449 -14.49 -26.61 8.17
C GLY A 449 -14.81 -26.55 6.68
N GLY A 450 -14.17 -25.65 5.92
CA GLY A 450 -14.30 -25.53 4.47
C GLY A 450 -12.97 -25.80 3.74
N LYS A 451 -13.07 -26.30 2.51
CA LYS A 451 -11.93 -26.53 1.62
C LYS A 451 -11.98 -25.57 0.46
N HIS A 452 -10.92 -24.77 0.32
CA HIS A 452 -10.83 -23.72 -0.68
C HIS A 452 -9.48 -23.75 -1.41
N LYS A 453 -9.44 -23.30 -2.67
CA LYS A 453 -8.21 -23.17 -3.45
C LYS A 453 -8.30 -22.00 -4.43
N GLY A 454 -7.16 -21.53 -4.92
CA GLY A 454 -7.09 -20.47 -5.93
C GLY A 454 -7.87 -19.20 -5.53
N LYS A 455 -8.66 -18.69 -6.44
CA LYS A 455 -9.51 -17.49 -6.19
C LYS A 455 -10.50 -17.70 -5.04
N ALA A 456 -11.14 -18.87 -4.97
CA ALA A 456 -12.11 -19.16 -3.91
C ALA A 456 -11.48 -19.15 -2.50
N LEU A 457 -10.19 -19.50 -2.36
CA LEU A 457 -9.45 -19.36 -1.10
C LEU A 457 -9.28 -17.89 -0.75
N MET A 458 -8.87 -17.06 -1.70
CA MET A 458 -8.68 -15.62 -1.45
C MET A 458 -9.99 -14.93 -1.07
N ASP A 459 -11.08 -15.23 -1.78
CA ASP A 459 -12.41 -14.69 -1.48
C ASP A 459 -12.88 -15.10 -0.07
N PHE A 460 -12.68 -16.37 0.29
CA PHE A 460 -13.05 -16.90 1.59
C PHE A 460 -12.27 -16.21 2.72
N LEU A 461 -10.95 -16.10 2.59
CA LEU A 461 -10.09 -15.47 3.60
C LEU A 461 -10.40 -13.99 3.78
N ASP A 462 -10.62 -13.24 2.69
CA ASP A 462 -11.03 -11.83 2.75
C ASP A 462 -12.34 -11.66 3.53
N ASP A 463 -13.35 -12.46 3.20
CA ASP A 463 -14.66 -12.45 3.89
C ASP A 463 -14.53 -12.79 5.39
N GLN A 464 -13.72 -13.80 5.75
CA GLN A 464 -13.52 -14.18 7.15
C GLN A 464 -12.78 -13.11 7.95
N VAL A 465 -11.72 -12.52 7.40
CA VAL A 465 -10.97 -11.41 8.03
C VAL A 465 -11.88 -10.21 8.31
N ARG A 466 -12.74 -9.85 7.35
CA ARG A 466 -13.71 -8.76 7.55
C ARG A 466 -14.74 -9.12 8.63
N LYS A 467 -15.27 -10.34 8.61
CA LYS A 467 -16.21 -10.82 9.63
C LYS A 467 -15.61 -10.79 11.02
N ALA A 468 -14.36 -11.23 11.18
CA ALA A 468 -13.65 -11.21 12.46
C ALA A 468 -13.55 -9.79 13.04
N TYR A 469 -13.18 -8.81 12.22
CA TYR A 469 -13.02 -7.42 12.68
C TYR A 469 -14.35 -6.72 12.98
N TYR A 470 -15.36 -6.87 12.12
CA TYR A 470 -16.66 -6.17 12.25
C TYR A 470 -17.70 -6.94 13.08
N SER A 471 -17.32 -8.06 13.70
CA SER A 471 -18.23 -8.89 14.47
C SER A 471 -18.73 -8.19 15.74
N ASN A 472 -20.02 -8.31 16.01
CA ASN A 472 -20.65 -7.90 17.28
C ASN A 472 -20.73 -9.08 18.30
N LYS A 473 -19.92 -10.11 18.12
CA LYS A 473 -19.88 -11.31 18.96
C LYS A 473 -19.26 -11.03 20.34
N SER A 474 -19.36 -12.02 21.24
CA SER A 474 -18.66 -12.00 22.54
C SER A 474 -17.14 -11.88 22.36
N GLU A 475 -16.43 -11.48 23.43
CA GLU A 475 -14.98 -11.36 23.41
C GLU A 475 -14.31 -12.67 23.02
N GLU A 476 -14.72 -13.79 23.61
CA GLU A 476 -14.17 -15.14 23.30
C GLU A 476 -14.38 -15.57 21.85
N GLU A 477 -15.58 -15.28 21.26
CA GLU A 477 -15.87 -15.62 19.88
C GLU A 477 -15.11 -14.72 18.90
N ARG A 478 -14.87 -13.44 19.26
CA ARG A 478 -14.04 -12.52 18.48
C ARG A 478 -12.58 -12.95 18.48
N ASP A 479 -12.07 -13.36 19.64
CA ASP A 479 -10.71 -13.86 19.77
C ASP A 479 -10.47 -15.05 18.87
N TYR A 480 -11.37 -16.04 18.87
CA TYR A 480 -11.28 -17.21 18.00
C TYR A 480 -11.31 -16.83 16.51
N ASP A 481 -12.24 -15.97 16.09
CA ASP A 481 -12.35 -15.52 14.69
C ASP A 481 -11.11 -14.70 14.27
N SER A 482 -10.55 -13.88 15.17
CA SER A 482 -9.37 -13.04 14.89
C SER A 482 -8.06 -13.83 14.81
N ASP A 483 -8.01 -15.07 15.34
CA ASP A 483 -6.86 -15.97 15.20
C ASP A 483 -6.52 -16.27 13.73
N LEU A 484 -7.50 -16.15 12.82
CA LEU A 484 -7.24 -16.26 11.39
C LEU A 484 -6.28 -15.16 10.89
N MET A 485 -6.34 -13.92 11.42
CA MET A 485 -5.43 -12.86 11.03
C MET A 485 -3.99 -13.19 11.47
N TRP A 486 -3.84 -13.72 12.68
CA TRP A 486 -2.55 -14.23 13.14
C TRP A 486 -2.07 -15.43 12.31
N TYR A 487 -2.95 -16.37 11.94
CA TYR A 487 -2.60 -17.45 11.02
C TYR A 487 -2.10 -16.92 9.67
N LEU A 488 -2.75 -15.91 9.11
CA LEU A 488 -2.35 -15.33 7.83
C LEU A 488 -0.95 -14.69 7.89
N TRP A 489 -0.51 -14.23 9.05
CA TRP A 489 0.84 -13.71 9.28
C TRP A 489 1.93 -14.77 9.10
N LEU A 490 1.71 -16.01 9.55
CA LEU A 490 2.78 -17.03 9.68
C LEU A 490 2.42 -18.44 9.19
N GLY A 491 1.19 -18.67 8.79
CA GLY A 491 0.71 -19.99 8.38
C GLY A 491 1.36 -20.49 7.10
N GLY A 492 1.74 -21.78 7.07
CA GLY A 492 2.43 -22.35 5.92
C GLY A 492 1.61 -22.36 4.62
N ASP A 493 0.29 -22.41 4.71
CA ASP A 493 -0.63 -22.35 3.57
C ASP A 493 -1.25 -20.96 3.38
N SER A 494 -0.76 -19.94 4.12
CA SER A 494 -1.21 -18.56 3.98
C SER A 494 -0.74 -17.94 2.66
N PRO A 495 -1.63 -17.26 1.91
CA PRO A 495 -1.25 -16.54 0.72
C PRO A 495 -0.38 -15.30 1.01
N LEU A 496 -0.35 -14.83 2.26
CA LEU A 496 0.43 -13.66 2.65
C LEU A 496 1.85 -14.00 3.09
N PHE A 497 2.07 -15.17 3.69
CA PHE A 497 3.38 -15.56 4.22
C PHE A 497 4.29 -16.26 3.19
N GLY A 498 3.74 -17.18 2.40
CA GLY A 498 4.43 -17.82 1.29
C GLY A 498 5.65 -18.72 1.63
N LYS A 499 5.84 -19.06 2.89
CA LYS A 499 6.90 -19.96 3.37
C LYS A 499 6.31 -21.13 4.15
N ALA A 500 7.03 -22.23 4.24
CA ALA A 500 6.56 -23.45 4.90
C ALA A 500 6.49 -23.31 6.42
N LYS A 501 7.36 -22.49 7.04
CA LYS A 501 7.50 -22.32 8.48
C LYS A 501 8.15 -20.98 8.78
N MET A 502 7.72 -20.31 9.86
CA MET A 502 8.39 -19.15 10.44
C MET A 502 9.23 -19.59 11.64
N THR A 503 10.53 -19.30 11.64
CA THR A 503 11.52 -19.80 12.64
C THR A 503 11.83 -18.75 13.71
N THR A 504 10.82 -18.24 14.41
CA THR A 504 11.01 -17.18 15.41
C THR A 504 11.77 -17.65 16.66
N PHE A 505 11.33 -18.75 17.26
CA PHE A 505 11.95 -19.31 18.47
C PHE A 505 13.39 -19.72 18.19
N GLU A 506 13.62 -20.42 17.08
CA GLU A 506 14.95 -20.92 16.68
C GLU A 506 15.94 -19.75 16.51
N ARG A 507 15.51 -18.64 15.90
CA ARG A 507 16.36 -17.46 15.72
C ARG A 507 16.74 -16.78 17.04
N LEU A 508 15.86 -16.81 18.03
CA LEU A 508 16.08 -16.17 19.32
C LEU A 508 16.90 -17.07 20.29
N PHE A 509 16.65 -18.37 20.30
CA PHE A 509 17.20 -19.27 21.33
C PHE A 509 18.25 -20.26 20.86
N ILE A 510 18.43 -20.49 19.57
CA ILE A 510 19.41 -21.44 19.03
C ILE A 510 20.46 -20.69 18.21
N ALA A 511 21.75 -20.99 18.45
CA ALA A 511 22.84 -20.33 17.73
C ALA A 511 23.04 -20.87 16.30
N ASP A 512 22.70 -22.15 16.07
CA ASP A 512 22.93 -22.81 14.79
C ASP A 512 21.97 -22.32 13.73
N LYS A 513 22.52 -21.64 12.71
CA LYS A 513 21.75 -21.06 11.61
C LYS A 513 21.07 -22.07 10.70
N SER A 514 21.39 -23.35 10.80
CA SER A 514 20.69 -24.40 10.03
C SER A 514 19.22 -24.51 10.45
N THR A 515 18.94 -24.23 11.74
CA THR A 515 17.56 -24.23 12.29
C THR A 515 16.75 -23.01 11.88
N HIS A 516 17.41 -21.94 11.40
CA HIS A 516 16.77 -20.68 10.99
C HIS A 516 16.27 -20.68 9.55
N LYS A 517 16.44 -21.80 8.82
CA LYS A 517 16.03 -21.86 7.41
C LYS A 517 14.51 -21.90 7.27
N GLU A 518 14.03 -21.00 6.44
CA GLU A 518 12.61 -20.90 6.03
C GLU A 518 12.51 -21.19 4.53
N PHE A 519 11.89 -22.29 4.18
CA PHE A 519 11.76 -22.70 2.78
C PHE A 519 10.54 -22.01 2.15
N THR A 520 10.72 -21.42 0.98
CA THR A 520 9.63 -20.85 0.19
C THR A 520 8.70 -21.92 -0.36
N ARG A 521 7.44 -21.59 -0.53
CA ARG A 521 6.42 -22.47 -1.13
C ARG A 521 6.67 -22.63 -2.64
N PRO A 522 6.13 -23.70 -3.26
CA PRO A 522 6.34 -24.02 -4.68
C PRO A 522 6.00 -22.87 -5.62
N TYR A 523 5.03 -22.03 -5.29
CA TYR A 523 4.63 -20.82 -6.03
C TYR A 523 5.84 -20.02 -6.52
N TYR A 524 6.82 -19.69 -5.67
CA TYR A 524 7.96 -18.82 -6.04
C TYR A 524 8.91 -19.43 -7.07
N LYS A 525 8.89 -20.76 -7.22
CA LYS A 525 9.58 -21.47 -8.30
C LYS A 525 8.75 -21.47 -9.57
N LEU A 526 7.47 -21.77 -9.44
CA LEU A 526 6.54 -22.00 -10.55
C LEU A 526 6.19 -20.71 -11.32
N ILE A 527 6.12 -19.55 -10.65
CA ILE A 527 5.83 -18.25 -11.31
C ILE A 527 6.91 -17.79 -12.30
N LYS A 528 8.07 -18.45 -12.34
CA LYS A 528 9.06 -18.21 -13.39
C LYS A 528 8.56 -18.72 -14.75
N GLU A 529 7.64 -19.66 -14.76
CA GLU A 529 7.06 -20.25 -15.95
C GLU A 529 5.82 -19.46 -16.37
N ARG A 530 5.74 -19.15 -17.68
CA ARG A 530 4.63 -18.40 -18.27
C ARG A 530 3.28 -19.10 -18.04
N ALA A 531 3.24 -20.43 -18.23
CA ALA A 531 2.02 -21.22 -18.09
C ALA A 531 1.38 -21.12 -16.69
N THR A 532 2.19 -20.98 -15.64
CA THR A 532 1.70 -20.79 -14.27
C THR A 532 1.02 -19.42 -14.13
N CYS A 533 1.64 -18.37 -14.64
CA CYS A 533 1.05 -17.01 -14.61
C CYS A 533 -0.25 -16.93 -15.44
N GLU A 534 -0.29 -17.58 -16.61
CA GLU A 534 -1.51 -17.70 -17.43
C GLU A 534 -2.63 -18.42 -16.68
N ARG A 535 -2.32 -19.53 -15.99
CA ARG A 535 -3.28 -20.27 -15.15
C ARG A 535 -3.85 -19.40 -14.03
N ILE A 536 -3.00 -18.64 -13.32
CA ILE A 536 -3.43 -17.73 -12.27
C ILE A 536 -4.37 -16.65 -12.85
N LEU A 537 -4.00 -16.00 -13.95
CA LEU A 537 -4.85 -14.98 -14.57
C LEU A 537 -6.23 -15.53 -14.97
N ILE A 538 -6.26 -16.73 -15.59
CA ILE A 538 -7.50 -17.39 -15.99
C ILE A 538 -8.37 -17.72 -14.77
N GLU A 539 -7.78 -18.23 -13.66
CA GLU A 539 -8.48 -18.52 -12.40
C GLU A 539 -9.20 -17.29 -11.85
N PHE A 540 -8.57 -16.10 -11.98
CA PHE A 540 -9.18 -14.84 -11.56
C PHE A 540 -10.08 -14.20 -12.62
N GLY A 541 -10.33 -14.90 -13.75
CA GLY A 541 -11.20 -14.43 -14.83
C GLY A 541 -10.60 -13.29 -15.68
N LEU A 542 -9.28 -13.30 -15.83
CA LEU A 542 -8.54 -12.32 -16.62
C LEU A 542 -7.96 -12.97 -17.90
N ASP A 543 -7.81 -12.17 -18.96
CA ASP A 543 -7.25 -12.60 -20.24
C ASP A 543 -5.72 -12.48 -20.23
N PRO A 544 -4.96 -13.61 -20.26
CA PRO A 544 -3.49 -13.59 -20.19
C PRO A 544 -2.82 -12.84 -21.36
N SER A 545 -3.51 -12.63 -22.48
CA SER A 545 -2.94 -11.93 -23.62
C SER A 545 -2.68 -10.44 -23.36
N ARG A 546 -3.41 -9.84 -22.41
CA ARG A 546 -3.34 -8.40 -22.09
C ARG A 546 -3.21 -8.08 -20.62
N SER A 547 -3.39 -9.08 -19.75
CA SER A 547 -3.36 -8.92 -18.28
C SER A 547 -1.97 -9.16 -17.72
N LYS A 548 -1.69 -8.53 -16.58
CA LYS A 548 -0.46 -8.70 -15.82
C LYS A 548 -0.78 -9.03 -14.36
N ILE A 549 0.18 -9.66 -13.68
CA ILE A 549 0.17 -9.86 -12.24
C ILE A 549 1.20 -8.91 -11.62
N LEU A 550 0.80 -8.19 -10.58
CA LEU A 550 1.70 -7.36 -9.79
C LEU A 550 1.68 -7.86 -8.33
N ASN A 551 2.86 -8.15 -7.79
CA ASN A 551 3.00 -8.57 -6.40
C ASN A 551 4.25 -7.99 -5.73
N GLY A 552 4.35 -8.15 -4.39
CA GLY A 552 5.46 -7.74 -3.54
C GLY A 552 6.06 -8.89 -2.73
N HIS A 553 6.31 -8.65 -1.42
CA HIS A 553 6.65 -9.58 -0.35
C HIS A 553 8.06 -10.20 -0.40
N VAL A 554 8.57 -10.57 -1.56
CA VAL A 554 9.92 -11.17 -1.68
C VAL A 554 10.79 -10.23 -2.49
N PRO A 555 11.74 -9.54 -1.83
CA PRO A 555 12.58 -8.54 -2.49
C PRO A 555 13.40 -9.13 -3.64
N VAL A 556 13.39 -8.42 -4.78
CA VAL A 556 14.19 -8.77 -5.95
C VAL A 556 15.66 -8.50 -5.68
N LYS A 557 16.50 -9.52 -5.75
CA LYS A 557 17.94 -9.42 -5.52
C LYS A 557 18.67 -9.03 -6.81
N ILE A 558 18.66 -7.75 -7.13
CA ILE A 558 19.31 -7.23 -8.34
C ILE A 558 20.82 -7.56 -8.35
N LYS A 559 21.48 -7.50 -7.18
CA LYS A 559 22.90 -7.86 -7.05
C LYS A 559 23.20 -9.30 -7.45
N ASP A 560 22.23 -10.20 -7.27
CA ASP A 560 22.34 -11.62 -7.65
C ASP A 560 21.86 -11.86 -9.10
N GLY A 561 21.52 -10.80 -9.86
CA GLY A 561 21.07 -10.86 -11.24
C GLY A 561 19.59 -11.25 -11.38
N GLU A 562 18.78 -11.18 -10.32
CA GLU A 562 17.34 -11.41 -10.44
C GLU A 562 16.64 -10.30 -11.21
N SER A 563 15.65 -10.69 -12.02
CA SER A 563 14.77 -9.76 -12.73
C SER A 563 13.46 -9.58 -11.97
N PRO A 564 12.91 -8.35 -11.86
CA PRO A 564 11.56 -8.12 -11.37
C PRO A 564 10.48 -8.65 -12.33
N ILE A 565 10.84 -8.95 -13.56
CA ILE A 565 9.95 -9.47 -14.60
C ILE A 565 10.05 -10.99 -14.62
N LYS A 566 8.94 -11.67 -14.36
CA LYS A 566 8.85 -13.14 -14.31
C LYS A 566 7.72 -13.63 -15.22
N GLY A 567 7.56 -14.96 -15.35
CA GLY A 567 6.48 -15.57 -16.12
C GLY A 567 6.42 -15.11 -17.58
N GLY A 568 7.58 -14.91 -18.22
CA GLY A 568 7.64 -14.45 -19.62
C GLY A 568 6.98 -13.08 -19.83
N GLY A 569 7.04 -12.18 -18.85
CA GLY A 569 6.48 -10.82 -18.90
C GLY A 569 5.02 -10.71 -18.45
N LEU A 570 4.48 -11.74 -17.79
CA LEU A 570 3.14 -11.71 -17.21
C LEU A 570 3.11 -11.31 -15.75
N LEU A 571 4.24 -11.46 -15.01
CA LEU A 571 4.32 -11.13 -13.60
C LEU A 571 5.43 -10.11 -13.35
N TYR A 572 5.09 -9.06 -12.59
CA TYR A 572 5.97 -7.99 -12.16
C TYR A 572 6.06 -7.99 -10.63
N VAL A 573 7.26 -8.26 -10.10
CA VAL A 573 7.56 -8.17 -8.66
C VAL A 573 8.03 -6.76 -8.38
N ILE A 574 7.28 -5.99 -7.58
CA ILE A 574 7.58 -4.58 -7.31
C ILE A 574 8.25 -4.35 -5.96
N ASP A 575 8.48 -5.41 -5.15
CA ASP A 575 9.31 -5.30 -3.96
C ASP A 575 10.78 -5.18 -4.34
N GLY A 576 11.30 -3.97 -4.23
CA GLY A 576 12.71 -3.64 -4.45
C GLY A 576 13.50 -3.46 -3.16
N GLY A 577 12.86 -3.69 -1.99
CA GLY A 577 13.50 -3.50 -0.68
C GLY A 577 13.67 -2.02 -0.31
N ILE A 578 12.57 -1.26 -0.24
CA ILE A 578 12.56 0.16 0.21
C ILE A 578 13.17 0.27 1.61
N SER A 579 12.87 -0.68 2.49
CA SER A 579 13.40 -0.69 3.85
C SER A 579 14.93 -0.74 3.88
N LYS A 580 15.53 0.15 4.68
CA LYS A 580 16.98 0.22 4.92
C LYS A 580 17.57 -1.13 5.30
N ALA A 581 16.81 -2.00 5.95
CA ALA A 581 17.22 -3.36 6.32
C ALA A 581 17.57 -4.24 5.11
N TYR A 582 16.95 -4.01 3.96
CA TYR A 582 17.13 -4.81 2.74
C TYR A 582 18.04 -4.17 1.68
N GLN A 583 18.21 -2.85 1.65
CA GLN A 583 18.95 -2.13 0.62
C GLN A 583 20.38 -2.68 0.40
N LYS A 584 21.03 -3.17 1.47
CA LYS A 584 22.34 -3.82 1.34
C LYS A 584 22.30 -5.12 0.54
N GLN A 585 21.17 -5.83 0.55
CA GLN A 585 20.98 -7.11 -0.13
C GLN A 585 20.46 -6.91 -1.56
N THR A 586 19.49 -6.02 -1.74
CA THR A 586 18.86 -5.75 -3.04
C THR A 586 19.74 -4.90 -3.95
N GLY A 587 20.41 -3.90 -3.40
CA GLY A 587 21.26 -2.96 -4.16
C GLY A 587 20.52 -1.73 -4.67
N ILE A 588 19.22 -1.64 -4.45
CA ILE A 588 18.33 -0.53 -4.78
C ILE A 588 17.47 -0.18 -3.58
N ALA A 589 16.71 0.92 -3.67
CA ALA A 589 15.81 1.40 -2.63
C ALA A 589 14.33 1.30 -3.05
N GLY A 590 13.98 0.30 -3.82
CA GLY A 590 12.60 0.03 -4.20
C GLY A 590 12.29 0.26 -5.66
N TYR A 591 11.10 -0.20 -6.04
CA TYR A 591 10.49 0.03 -7.33
C TYR A 591 9.19 0.79 -7.18
N THR A 592 8.88 1.64 -8.16
CA THR A 592 7.51 2.04 -8.47
C THR A 592 7.17 1.46 -9.84
N PHE A 593 6.07 0.74 -9.94
CA PHE A 593 5.51 0.38 -11.24
C PHE A 593 4.52 1.45 -11.68
N ILE A 594 4.58 1.85 -12.94
CA ILE A 594 3.79 2.95 -13.50
C ILE A 594 3.00 2.42 -14.67
N PHE A 595 1.69 2.64 -14.68
CA PHE A 595 0.81 2.32 -15.78
C PHE A 595 0.03 3.57 -16.23
N ASN A 596 0.35 4.07 -17.40
CA ASN A 596 -0.32 5.22 -18.00
C ASN A 596 -1.06 4.86 -19.30
N SER A 597 -1.52 5.85 -20.05
CA SER A 597 -2.26 5.64 -21.29
C SER A 597 -1.42 5.12 -22.47
N ARG A 598 -0.09 5.05 -22.36
CA ARG A 598 0.83 4.70 -23.44
C ARG A 598 1.72 3.52 -23.15
N PHE A 599 2.13 3.34 -21.88
CA PHE A 599 3.11 2.33 -21.50
C PHE A 599 2.96 1.86 -20.05
N MET A 600 3.60 0.73 -19.78
CA MET A 600 3.93 0.26 -18.44
C MET A 600 5.45 0.38 -18.24
N ALA A 601 5.89 0.82 -17.06
CA ALA A 601 7.30 1.03 -16.75
C ALA A 601 7.63 0.73 -15.30
N PHE A 602 8.88 0.32 -15.04
CA PHE A 602 9.50 0.39 -13.71
C PHE A 602 10.25 1.70 -13.55
N ALA A 603 10.10 2.33 -12.40
CA ALA A 603 11.00 3.35 -11.90
C ALA A 603 11.83 2.71 -10.77
N GLU A 604 13.13 2.56 -10.98
CA GLU A 604 14.09 2.02 -10.03
C GLU A 604 14.66 3.14 -9.18
N HIS A 605 14.42 3.09 -7.87
CA HIS A 605 14.85 4.11 -6.93
C HIS A 605 16.23 3.80 -6.34
N LYS A 606 17.03 4.84 -6.18
CA LYS A 606 18.27 4.80 -5.40
C LYS A 606 17.95 5.05 -3.92
N PRO A 607 18.85 4.64 -2.99
CA PRO A 607 18.69 4.97 -1.58
C PRO A 607 18.46 6.47 -1.38
N TYR A 608 17.41 6.81 -0.64
CA TYR A 608 17.08 8.19 -0.34
C TYR A 608 18.14 8.80 0.58
N GLN A 609 18.76 9.85 0.10
CA GLN A 609 19.71 10.69 0.85
C GLN A 609 19.34 12.13 0.60
N PRO A 610 18.79 12.85 1.59
CA PRO A 610 18.39 14.25 1.41
C PRO A 610 19.57 15.18 1.19
N ILE A 611 20.73 14.85 1.78
CA ILE A 611 21.94 15.67 1.75
C ILE A 611 23.14 14.74 1.55
N ASP A 612 24.11 15.12 0.70
CA ASP A 612 25.40 14.41 0.55
C ASP A 612 26.36 14.72 1.71
N ASP A 613 27.52 14.05 1.71
CA ASP A 613 28.57 14.25 2.74
C ASP A 613 29.13 15.71 2.74
N GLU A 614 28.89 16.49 1.69
CA GLU A 614 29.29 17.88 1.51
C GLU A 614 28.18 18.87 1.89
N GLY A 615 26.99 18.38 2.28
CA GLY A 615 25.83 19.20 2.66
C GLY A 615 24.99 19.70 1.48
N ASN A 616 25.19 19.17 0.27
CA ASN A 616 24.39 19.51 -0.90
C ASN A 616 23.18 18.58 -0.99
N GLN A 617 22.07 19.08 -1.53
CA GLN A 617 20.91 18.24 -1.82
C GLN A 617 21.24 17.24 -2.92
N VAL A 618 20.91 15.97 -2.65
CA VAL A 618 21.13 14.86 -3.61
C VAL A 618 19.86 14.66 -4.43
N PHE A 619 19.96 14.89 -5.75
CA PHE A 619 18.87 14.61 -6.70
C PHE A 619 18.95 13.17 -7.19
N ASN A 620 18.21 12.29 -6.56
CA ASN A 620 18.08 10.90 -6.99
C ASN A 620 16.88 10.74 -7.92
N SER A 621 17.06 11.09 -9.22
CA SER A 621 16.08 10.70 -10.21
C SER A 621 16.09 9.18 -10.37
N PRO A 622 14.93 8.50 -10.35
CA PRO A 622 14.87 7.06 -10.59
C PRO A 622 15.19 6.74 -12.04
N VAL A 623 15.68 5.52 -12.26
CA VAL A 623 15.91 5.01 -13.61
C VAL A 623 14.61 4.41 -14.15
N MET A 624 14.05 5.05 -15.19
CA MET A 624 12.82 4.58 -15.85
C MET A 624 13.13 3.51 -16.88
N LYS A 625 12.43 2.36 -16.80
CA LYS A 625 12.50 1.27 -17.76
C LYS A 625 11.12 0.90 -18.27
N ILE A 626 10.81 1.25 -19.52
CA ILE A 626 9.55 0.84 -20.17
C ILE A 626 9.60 -0.68 -20.40
N VAL A 627 8.57 -1.40 -19.97
CA VAL A 627 8.46 -2.87 -20.04
C VAL A 627 7.35 -3.34 -20.97
N ASP A 628 6.35 -2.48 -21.23
CA ASP A 628 5.27 -2.76 -22.17
C ASP A 628 4.78 -1.44 -22.77
N THR A 629 4.36 -1.47 -24.04
CA THR A 629 3.87 -0.29 -24.76
C THR A 629 2.50 -0.58 -25.35
N MET A 630 1.54 0.30 -25.14
CA MET A 630 0.19 0.15 -25.68
C MET A 630 0.19 0.44 -27.18
N PRO A 631 -0.35 -0.47 -28.02
CA PRO A 631 -0.43 -0.26 -29.48
C PRO A 631 -1.17 1.02 -29.84
N GLU A 632 -2.24 1.31 -29.12
CA GLU A 632 -3.01 2.55 -29.18
C GLU A 632 -3.08 3.19 -27.80
N ARG A 633 -3.27 4.51 -27.78
CA ARG A 633 -3.40 5.24 -26.51
C ARG A 633 -4.67 4.83 -25.79
N LEU A 634 -4.55 4.28 -24.58
CA LEU A 634 -5.69 3.92 -23.74
C LEU A 634 -6.49 5.16 -23.33
N LEU A 635 -7.81 5.05 -23.41
CA LEU A 635 -8.75 6.06 -22.97
C LEU A 635 -9.37 5.65 -21.63
N ILE A 636 -10.10 6.56 -21.00
CA ILE A 636 -10.91 6.22 -19.81
C ILE A 636 -11.93 5.12 -20.18
N LEU A 637 -12.47 5.13 -21.40
CA LEU A 637 -13.38 4.08 -21.89
C LEU A 637 -12.81 2.65 -21.75
N ASP A 638 -11.49 2.50 -21.84
CA ASP A 638 -10.81 1.20 -21.78
C ASP A 638 -10.49 0.74 -20.35
N THR A 639 -10.96 1.48 -19.34
CA THR A 639 -10.72 1.22 -17.93
C THR A 639 -11.97 0.70 -17.23
N ASP A 640 -11.79 0.10 -16.02
CA ASP A 640 -12.90 -0.34 -15.18
C ASP A 640 -13.84 0.83 -14.80
N GLN A 641 -13.28 2.01 -14.53
CA GLN A 641 -14.06 3.23 -14.31
C GLN A 641 -14.82 3.63 -15.57
N GLY A 642 -14.21 3.47 -16.73
CA GLY A 642 -14.86 3.71 -18.02
C GLY A 642 -16.05 2.81 -18.26
N ALA A 643 -15.98 1.54 -17.87
CA ALA A 643 -17.11 0.62 -17.94
C ALA A 643 -18.29 1.10 -17.08
N ILE A 644 -18.03 1.57 -15.85
CA ILE A 644 -19.07 2.14 -14.96
C ILE A 644 -19.70 3.40 -15.57
N LEU A 645 -18.88 4.30 -16.13
CA LEU A 645 -19.39 5.51 -16.78
C LEU A 645 -20.18 5.21 -18.06
N ALA A 646 -19.78 4.20 -18.83
CA ALA A 646 -20.50 3.75 -19.99
C ALA A 646 -21.88 3.15 -19.63
N GLU A 647 -21.95 2.35 -18.57
CA GLU A 647 -23.22 1.84 -18.02
C GLU A 647 -24.14 3.00 -17.61
N LYS A 648 -23.62 3.99 -16.89
CA LYS A 648 -24.39 5.20 -16.53
C LYS A 648 -24.91 5.96 -17.77
N VAL A 649 -24.14 6.01 -18.87
CA VAL A 649 -24.60 6.59 -20.13
C VAL A 649 -25.79 5.81 -20.70
N ASP A 650 -25.78 4.49 -20.62
CA ASP A 650 -26.87 3.65 -21.11
C ASP A 650 -28.11 3.77 -20.22
N ASP A 651 -27.96 3.81 -18.90
CA ASP A 651 -29.04 4.10 -17.95
C ASP A 651 -29.74 5.44 -18.25
N LEU A 652 -28.94 6.49 -18.50
CA LEU A 652 -29.49 7.81 -18.85
C LEU A 652 -30.20 7.81 -20.22
N LYS A 653 -29.75 7.03 -21.17
CA LYS A 653 -30.47 6.84 -22.44
C LYS A 653 -31.80 6.15 -22.23
N ASP A 654 -31.86 5.16 -21.34
CA ASP A 654 -33.11 4.47 -21.02
C ASP A 654 -34.05 5.39 -20.24
N LEU A 655 -33.52 6.24 -19.33
CA LEU A 655 -34.34 7.29 -18.69
C LEU A 655 -34.93 8.26 -19.73
N ILE A 656 -34.15 8.70 -20.72
CA ILE A 656 -34.68 9.56 -21.83
C ILE A 656 -35.77 8.85 -22.62
N LYS A 657 -35.63 7.53 -22.87
CA LYS A 657 -36.71 6.76 -23.53
C LYS A 657 -37.98 6.70 -22.68
N ALA A 658 -37.83 6.48 -21.36
CA ALA A 658 -38.95 6.43 -20.41
C ALA A 658 -39.67 7.79 -20.30
N PHE A 659 -38.95 8.92 -20.35
CA PHE A 659 -39.55 10.25 -20.48
C PHE A 659 -40.34 10.41 -21.78
N LYS A 660 -39.74 10.02 -22.93
CA LYS A 660 -40.38 10.12 -24.24
C LYS A 660 -41.60 9.22 -24.40
N SER A 661 -41.65 8.07 -23.74
CA SER A 661 -42.79 7.16 -23.75
C SER A 661 -43.89 7.56 -22.75
N GLY A 662 -43.57 8.48 -21.83
CA GLY A 662 -44.51 8.92 -20.78
C GLY A 662 -44.59 7.96 -19.57
N GLU A 663 -43.74 6.95 -19.51
CA GLU A 663 -43.66 6.01 -18.37
C GLU A 663 -43.11 6.69 -17.13
N ILE A 664 -42.23 7.68 -17.29
CA ILE A 664 -41.74 8.58 -16.25
C ILE A 664 -42.10 10.01 -16.68
N LYS A 665 -42.56 10.82 -15.72
CA LYS A 665 -42.93 12.21 -15.97
C LYS A 665 -41.71 13.11 -15.80
N GLU A 666 -41.46 14.00 -16.79
CA GLU A 666 -40.44 15.05 -16.66
C GLU A 666 -40.89 16.11 -15.61
N ILE A 667 -39.91 16.64 -14.89
CA ILE A 667 -40.05 17.75 -13.95
C ILE A 667 -39.20 18.92 -14.46
N TYR A 668 -39.81 20.11 -14.61
CA TYR A 668 -39.17 21.32 -15.11
C TYR A 668 -38.97 22.35 -14.01
#